data_df95413e7cf703e674fb8ada66b26208
#
_entry.id   df95413e7cf703e674fb8ada66b26208
#
_cell.length_a   1.000
_cell.length_b   1.000
_cell.length_c   1.000
_cell.angle_alpha   90.00
_cell.angle_beta   90.00
_cell.angle_gamma   90.00
#
_symmetry.space_group_name_H-M   'P 1'
#
loop_
_entity.id
_entity.type
_entity.pdbx_description
1 polymer ?
#
loop_
_entity_poly.entity_id
_entity_poly.type
_entity_poly.pdbx_seq_one_letter_code
_entity_poly.pdbx_strand_id
1 'polypeptide(L)'
;MIEEFEDISFENLMDEGFSVITEEIHDKNEQPNEEQESFPILPVKNMVMFPNVVIPITAGRGKSIKLLEEAYNNKEYIGVICQKNSDVETPKIGDLNSIGTISRIIKIIKLPNGNITAITRGVHRFRVKNYISTEPFFRAEIQKMRDSSPKNKEEFYALIDNIKDLAIKIIELDPNIPNAANFAIKNIDGAEDLLNFICVNGNFSTVNKQKLLEEKSLSIRARKCYELLQEDFKKLELRNKIHQKTTKELDKHQREYFLNQQIKTIQEELGGGTENDIEELKAKAKKIKWSEEIENHFNKEINRLQRHNPNSPDYNVQRNYLDFFTDLPWENYTKDTFDLPKAEAVLNRDHFGLEDIKKRVLEHMAVLKLKNNMKSPILCLVGPPGVGKTSLGKSVADALERKYIRLSLGGLHDESEIRGHRKTYIGAMAGRILQSIKKAGTSNPVIVLDEIDKLGTGTHGDPSSALLEVLDPEQNNSFYDNYLEIGYDLSKVMFIATANSLSTIQRALLDRMEIINLSGYTLEEKVEIAKRHLLKKQIHEHGLSAQELKLGSKELKHIIEAHTRESGVRRLEKNLAAIARWVALQITMNKEYDPKISIKKIDEILGVPMSKAVSETTNETGVVTGLAWTSVGGDILFIESILSNGKGTLSMTGNLGTVMKESATLALEYIKAKHKELGIDTEDLESKNIHIHVPEGATPKDGPSAGIAMLTSMVSSYTNRKVRPHLAMTGEITLRGKVLPVGGIKEKLLAAVRSGVKEVILCEENRKDVKDIKGEYFKDLKIHYVKTMKEVVDLALEKK
;
A
#
# COMPACT_ATOMS: atom_id res chain seq x y z
N MET A 1 -14.98 26.38 -44.87
CA MET A 1 -15.77 25.84 -43.71
C MET A 1 -15.56 24.34 -43.50
N ILE A 2 -14.96 23.60 -44.42
CA ILE A 2 -14.55 22.19 -44.22
C ILE A 2 -13.05 22.13 -43.83
N GLU A 3 -12.20 23.03 -44.35
CA GLU A 3 -10.77 23.09 -44.05
C GLU A 3 -10.42 23.61 -42.63
N GLU A 4 -11.27 24.44 -42.02
CA GLU A 4 -11.04 24.93 -40.64
C GLU A 4 -11.42 23.92 -39.53
N PHE A 5 -12.18 22.87 -39.83
CA PHE A 5 -12.58 21.83 -38.88
C PHE A 5 -11.55 20.70 -38.75
N GLU A 6 -10.70 20.47 -39.75
CA GLU A 6 -9.66 19.44 -39.72
C GLU A 6 -8.43 19.86 -38.89
N ASP A 7 -8.05 21.13 -38.89
CA ASP A 7 -6.90 21.64 -38.11
C ASP A 7 -7.17 21.70 -36.62
N ILE A 8 -8.39 22.02 -36.18
CA ILE A 8 -8.74 22.13 -34.75
C ILE A 8 -8.81 20.75 -34.06
N SER A 9 -9.15 19.68 -34.80
CA SER A 9 -9.19 18.32 -34.22
C SER A 9 -7.80 17.72 -34.06
N PHE A 10 -6.84 18.13 -34.88
CA PHE A 10 -5.49 17.61 -34.94
C PHE A 10 -4.60 18.18 -33.81
N GLU A 11 -4.69 19.48 -33.54
CA GLU A 11 -3.97 20.12 -32.43
C GLU A 11 -4.49 19.65 -31.07
N ASN A 12 -5.80 19.45 -30.91
CA ASN A 12 -6.39 18.97 -29.65
C ASN A 12 -5.98 17.53 -29.31
N LEU A 13 -5.83 16.65 -30.31
CA LEU A 13 -5.35 15.27 -30.06
C LEU A 13 -3.89 15.21 -29.65
N MET A 14 -3.06 16.11 -30.20
CA MET A 14 -1.65 16.23 -29.87
C MET A 14 -1.44 16.82 -28.47
N ASP A 15 -2.23 17.81 -28.07
CA ASP A 15 -2.20 18.42 -26.72
C ASP A 15 -2.63 17.44 -25.63
N GLU A 16 -3.49 16.46 -25.94
CA GLU A 16 -3.88 15.38 -25.04
C GLU A 16 -2.92 14.18 -25.03
N GLY A 17 -1.79 14.28 -25.76
CA GLY A 17 -0.71 13.27 -25.74
C GLY A 17 -0.97 12.03 -26.60
N PHE A 18 -1.94 12.09 -27.54
CA PHE A 18 -2.20 11.01 -28.49
C PHE A 18 -1.27 11.09 -29.69
N SER A 19 -0.79 9.92 -30.12
CA SER A 19 0.01 9.80 -31.36
C SER A 19 -0.93 9.68 -32.56
N VAL A 20 -0.61 10.32 -33.68
CA VAL A 20 -1.49 10.42 -34.86
C VAL A 20 -0.79 9.87 -36.11
N ILE A 21 -1.57 9.37 -37.08
CA ILE A 21 -1.11 9.03 -38.43
C ILE A 21 -1.66 10.10 -39.39
N THR A 22 -0.76 10.74 -40.14
CA THR A 22 -1.14 11.75 -41.14
C THR A 22 -0.96 11.21 -42.56
N GLU A 23 -2.03 11.23 -43.38
CA GLU A 23 -2.01 10.81 -44.79
C GLU A 23 -1.37 11.88 -45.74
N GLU A 24 -1.40 13.15 -45.35
CA GLU A 24 -1.05 14.25 -46.26
C GLU A 24 0.46 14.47 -46.54
N ILE A 25 1.38 13.69 -45.97
CA ILE A 25 2.81 13.79 -46.27
C ILE A 25 3.28 12.50 -46.94
N HIS A 26 2.58 12.07 -47.98
CA HIS A 26 3.06 11.08 -48.92
C HIS A 26 3.97 11.73 -49.98
N ASP A 27 5.14 12.10 -49.59
CA ASP A 27 6.23 12.27 -50.57
C ASP A 27 6.83 10.88 -50.86
N LYS A 28 6.32 10.22 -51.89
CA LYS A 28 6.62 8.81 -52.25
C LYS A 28 8.10 8.59 -52.64
N ASN A 29 8.95 9.63 -52.62
CA ASN A 29 10.29 9.59 -53.16
C ASN A 29 11.43 9.88 -52.16
N GLU A 30 11.15 10.11 -50.87
CA GLU A 30 12.23 10.34 -49.91
C GLU A 30 12.55 9.06 -49.11
N GLN A 31 13.39 8.19 -49.69
CA GLN A 31 14.11 7.17 -48.90
C GLN A 31 15.28 7.84 -48.18
N PRO A 32 15.61 7.43 -46.90
CA PRO A 32 16.83 7.92 -46.25
C PRO A 32 18.01 7.69 -47.20
N ASN A 33 18.81 8.70 -47.45
CA ASN A 33 20.00 8.63 -48.31
C ASN A 33 20.78 7.35 -47.96
N GLU A 34 21.05 6.50 -48.90
CA GLU A 34 21.84 5.26 -48.70
C GLU A 34 23.27 5.54 -48.24
N GLU A 35 23.72 6.79 -48.29
CA GLU A 35 25.04 7.26 -47.92
C GLU A 35 25.21 7.66 -46.42
N GLN A 36 24.16 7.62 -45.59
CA GLN A 36 24.35 7.95 -44.19
C GLN A 36 24.94 6.77 -43.41
N GLU A 37 26.26 6.80 -43.22
CA GLU A 37 27.02 5.73 -42.53
C GLU A 37 26.74 5.68 -41.04
N SER A 38 26.31 6.76 -40.38
CA SER A 38 25.99 6.77 -38.94
C SER A 38 24.80 7.66 -38.62
N PHE A 39 24.01 7.24 -37.64
CA PHE A 39 22.79 7.94 -37.20
C PHE A 39 22.93 8.49 -35.80
N PRO A 40 22.49 9.76 -35.54
CA PRO A 40 22.34 10.27 -34.17
C PRO A 40 21.24 9.50 -33.43
N ILE A 41 21.54 9.04 -32.21
CA ILE A 41 20.62 8.21 -31.41
C ILE A 41 20.07 9.03 -30.26
N LEU A 42 18.75 9.20 -30.25
CA LEU A 42 18.01 9.89 -29.20
C LEU A 42 17.45 8.89 -28.17
N PRO A 43 17.98 8.87 -26.93
CA PRO A 43 17.42 8.07 -25.86
C PRO A 43 16.13 8.69 -25.32
N VAL A 44 15.05 7.92 -25.28
CA VAL A 44 13.74 8.37 -24.75
C VAL A 44 13.33 7.55 -23.53
N LYS A 45 12.62 8.18 -22.59
CA LYS A 45 12.07 7.56 -21.37
C LYS A 45 10.60 7.22 -21.58
N ASN A 46 10.19 6.03 -21.09
CA ASN A 46 8.79 5.60 -21.04
C ASN A 46 8.00 5.65 -22.36
N MET A 47 8.69 5.73 -23.47
CA MET A 47 8.09 5.80 -24.79
C MET A 47 8.81 4.90 -25.76
N VAL A 48 8.05 4.25 -26.65
CA VAL A 48 8.57 3.40 -27.73
C VAL A 48 7.99 3.91 -29.04
N MET A 49 8.88 4.31 -29.96
CA MET A 49 8.51 4.81 -31.28
C MET A 49 8.27 3.66 -32.24
N PHE A 50 7.18 3.71 -33.00
CA PHE A 50 6.86 2.75 -34.05
C PHE A 50 6.87 3.43 -35.43
N PRO A 51 7.07 2.65 -36.54
CA PRO A 51 6.99 3.19 -37.88
C PRO A 51 5.61 3.80 -38.21
N ASN A 52 5.62 4.80 -39.05
CA ASN A 52 4.46 5.56 -39.57
C ASN A 52 3.61 6.26 -38.53
N VAL A 53 4.05 6.34 -37.28
CA VAL A 53 3.36 7.07 -36.22
C VAL A 53 4.08 8.39 -35.95
N VAL A 54 3.32 9.45 -35.72
CA VAL A 54 3.82 10.79 -35.35
C VAL A 54 3.65 10.98 -33.87
N ILE A 55 4.76 11.32 -33.17
CA ILE A 55 4.79 11.47 -31.72
C ILE A 55 5.56 12.75 -31.36
N PRO A 56 5.05 13.59 -30.43
CA PRO A 56 5.81 14.67 -29.84
C PRO A 56 6.80 14.11 -28.81
N ILE A 57 8.08 14.42 -28.95
CA ILE A 57 9.16 14.02 -28.04
C ILE A 57 9.70 15.26 -27.34
N THR A 58 9.50 15.38 -26.04
CA THR A 58 10.04 16.47 -25.23
C THR A 58 11.41 16.11 -24.68
N ALA A 59 12.41 16.89 -24.99
CA ALA A 59 13.79 16.75 -24.54
C ALA A 59 14.18 17.87 -23.59
N GLY A 60 14.63 17.51 -22.39
CA GLY A 60 15.15 18.44 -21.39
C GLY A 60 16.66 18.27 -21.13
N ARG A 61 17.29 17.21 -21.68
CA ARG A 61 18.72 16.96 -21.51
C ARG A 61 19.54 17.71 -22.55
N GLY A 62 20.61 18.38 -22.12
CA GLY A 62 21.45 19.17 -23.02
C GLY A 62 22.00 18.41 -24.25
N LYS A 63 22.36 17.12 -24.07
CA LYS A 63 22.82 16.27 -25.21
C LYS A 63 21.66 15.94 -26.17
N SER A 64 20.43 15.72 -25.64
CA SER A 64 19.24 15.45 -26.47
C SER A 64 18.78 16.72 -27.23
N ILE A 65 18.85 17.86 -26.56
CA ILE A 65 18.53 19.17 -27.17
C ILE A 65 19.47 19.46 -28.34
N LYS A 66 20.78 19.32 -28.12
CA LYS A 66 21.79 19.52 -29.21
C LYS A 66 21.56 18.57 -30.38
N LEU A 67 21.29 17.30 -30.08
CA LEU A 67 21.01 16.30 -31.11
C LEU A 67 19.81 16.71 -31.95
N LEU A 68 18.70 17.12 -31.33
CA LEU A 68 17.49 17.51 -32.05
C LEU A 68 17.67 18.76 -32.88
N GLU A 69 18.38 19.77 -32.36
CA GLU A 69 18.68 21.02 -33.11
C GLU A 69 19.59 20.77 -34.31
N GLU A 70 20.67 19.98 -34.11
CA GLU A 70 21.60 19.66 -35.20
C GLU A 70 20.94 18.81 -36.29
N ALA A 71 20.20 17.76 -35.86
CA ALA A 71 19.54 16.88 -36.82
C ALA A 71 18.40 17.59 -37.59
N TYR A 72 17.69 18.52 -36.96
CA TYR A 72 16.65 19.31 -37.63
C TYR A 72 17.26 20.29 -38.67
N ASN A 73 18.34 20.99 -38.27
CA ASN A 73 19.02 21.95 -39.17
C ASN A 73 19.66 21.28 -40.39
N ASN A 74 20.21 20.08 -40.16
CA ASN A 74 20.86 19.29 -41.21
C ASN A 74 19.89 18.40 -42.00
N LYS A 75 18.59 18.38 -41.62
CA LYS A 75 17.57 17.44 -42.14
C LYS A 75 18.00 15.97 -42.06
N GLU A 76 18.77 15.60 -41.01
CA GLU A 76 19.20 14.26 -40.75
C GLU A 76 18.07 13.41 -40.10
N TYR A 77 18.05 12.13 -40.44
CA TYR A 77 17.24 11.17 -39.71
C TYR A 77 17.88 10.82 -38.35
N ILE A 78 17.06 10.65 -37.33
CA ILE A 78 17.49 10.26 -36.00
C ILE A 78 17.03 8.83 -35.66
N GLY A 79 17.81 8.12 -34.86
CA GLY A 79 17.39 6.85 -34.29
C GLY A 79 16.78 7.07 -32.88
N VAL A 80 15.52 6.77 -32.71
CA VAL A 80 14.84 6.88 -31.40
C VAL A 80 14.90 5.53 -30.71
N ILE A 81 15.48 5.48 -29.50
CA ILE A 81 15.66 4.24 -28.71
C ILE A 81 15.12 4.45 -27.29
N CYS A 82 14.28 3.53 -26.84
CA CYS A 82 13.77 3.53 -25.48
C CYS A 82 14.85 3.05 -24.49
N GLN A 83 14.95 3.70 -23.33
CA GLN A 83 15.78 3.26 -22.22
C GLN A 83 15.18 2.00 -21.56
N LYS A 84 16.03 1.09 -21.07
CA LYS A 84 15.61 -0.11 -20.32
C LYS A 84 15.06 0.24 -18.94
N ASN A 85 15.67 1.24 -18.29
CA ASN A 85 15.22 1.75 -17.00
C ASN A 85 14.99 3.27 -17.10
N SER A 86 13.78 3.70 -16.77
CA SER A 86 13.36 5.11 -16.80
C SER A 86 14.03 5.99 -15.74
N ASP A 87 14.52 5.39 -14.64
CA ASP A 87 15.06 6.13 -13.49
C ASP A 87 16.46 6.69 -13.76
N VAL A 88 17.14 6.17 -14.80
CA VAL A 88 18.49 6.63 -15.17
C VAL A 88 18.40 7.97 -15.88
N GLU A 89 18.94 9.03 -15.27
CA GLU A 89 18.94 10.37 -15.88
C GLU A 89 19.95 10.51 -17.02
N THR A 90 21.14 9.95 -16.86
CA THR A 90 22.21 9.96 -17.87
C THR A 90 22.48 8.54 -18.34
N PRO A 91 21.76 8.03 -19.38
CA PRO A 91 21.91 6.65 -19.83
C PRO A 91 23.28 6.42 -20.47
N LYS A 92 23.85 5.26 -20.18
CA LYS A 92 25.01 4.70 -20.86
C LYS A 92 24.53 3.75 -21.97
N ILE A 93 25.43 3.30 -22.83
CA ILE A 93 25.12 2.35 -23.93
C ILE A 93 24.38 1.12 -23.42
N GLY A 94 24.77 0.57 -22.27
CA GLY A 94 24.13 -0.62 -21.66
C GLY A 94 22.69 -0.42 -21.21
N ASP A 95 22.29 0.83 -20.96
CA ASP A 95 20.95 1.19 -20.48
C ASP A 95 19.94 1.37 -21.63
N LEU A 96 20.40 1.26 -22.88
CA LEU A 96 19.59 1.41 -24.07
C LEU A 96 19.17 0.03 -24.63
N ASN A 97 17.99 -0.01 -25.23
CA ASN A 97 17.58 -1.19 -25.99
C ASN A 97 18.39 -1.28 -27.30
N SER A 98 18.48 -2.46 -27.87
CA SER A 98 19.24 -2.70 -29.12
C SER A 98 18.42 -2.40 -30.37
N ILE A 99 17.12 -2.26 -30.25
CA ILE A 99 16.18 -2.01 -31.36
C ILE A 99 15.42 -0.72 -31.10
N GLY A 100 15.33 0.12 -32.11
CA GLY A 100 14.63 1.38 -32.12
C GLY A 100 13.99 1.67 -33.46
N THR A 101 13.54 2.91 -33.66
CA THR A 101 12.90 3.39 -34.90
C THR A 101 13.65 4.59 -35.45
N ILE A 102 14.03 4.53 -36.73
CA ILE A 102 14.52 5.69 -37.49
C ILE A 102 13.38 6.67 -37.64
N SER A 103 13.59 7.90 -37.30
CA SER A 103 12.56 8.91 -37.28
C SER A 103 13.02 10.19 -37.96
N ARG A 104 12.09 10.92 -38.59
CA ARG A 104 12.28 12.24 -39.15
C ARG A 104 11.68 13.27 -38.22
N ILE A 105 12.38 14.37 -38.00
CA ILE A 105 11.83 15.50 -37.24
C ILE A 105 11.03 16.37 -38.23
N ILE A 106 9.76 16.55 -37.93
CA ILE A 106 8.82 17.37 -38.74
C ILE A 106 8.91 18.83 -38.28
N LYS A 107 8.83 19.08 -37.00
CA LYS A 107 8.78 20.43 -36.40
C LYS A 107 9.45 20.42 -35.03
N ILE A 108 10.06 21.52 -34.67
CA ILE A 108 10.61 21.75 -33.33
C ILE A 108 9.90 22.93 -32.69
N ILE A 109 9.48 22.77 -31.45
CA ILE A 109 8.83 23.80 -30.62
C ILE A 109 9.69 24.01 -29.38
N LYS A 110 10.16 25.24 -29.18
CA LYS A 110 10.91 25.64 -27.97
C LYS A 110 9.95 26.08 -26.89
N LEU A 111 10.05 25.44 -25.73
CA LEU A 111 9.21 25.74 -24.56
C LEU A 111 9.86 26.81 -23.68
N PRO A 112 9.08 27.62 -22.93
CA PRO A 112 9.59 28.71 -22.07
C PRO A 112 10.56 28.23 -20.98
N ASN A 113 10.49 26.95 -20.58
CA ASN A 113 11.36 26.33 -19.56
C ASN A 113 12.70 25.85 -20.08
N GLY A 114 13.05 26.16 -21.35
CA GLY A 114 14.31 25.75 -22.01
C GLY A 114 14.28 24.33 -22.58
N ASN A 115 13.19 23.57 -22.44
CA ASN A 115 13.03 22.27 -23.09
C ASN A 115 12.62 22.43 -24.55
N ILE A 116 12.87 21.39 -25.33
CA ILE A 116 12.47 21.34 -26.74
C ILE A 116 11.51 20.17 -26.96
N THR A 117 10.38 20.43 -27.62
CA THR A 117 9.48 19.39 -28.12
C THR A 117 9.68 19.25 -29.62
N ALA A 118 10.09 18.07 -30.05
CA ALA A 118 10.24 17.73 -31.47
C ALA A 118 9.07 16.83 -31.87
N ILE A 119 8.31 17.25 -32.88
CA ILE A 119 7.30 16.42 -33.54
C ILE A 119 8.04 15.51 -34.49
N THR A 120 8.02 14.19 -34.21
CA THR A 120 8.82 13.23 -34.96
C THR A 120 7.93 12.14 -35.59
N ARG A 121 8.22 11.76 -36.82
CA ARG A 121 7.57 10.64 -37.52
C ARG A 121 8.50 9.45 -37.59
N GLY A 122 8.08 8.29 -37.16
CA GLY A 122 8.81 7.01 -37.33
C GLY A 122 8.80 6.59 -38.81
N VAL A 123 9.92 6.06 -39.31
CA VAL A 123 10.06 5.60 -40.69
C VAL A 123 10.28 4.09 -40.77
N HIS A 124 11.36 3.59 -40.20
CA HIS A 124 11.71 2.17 -40.21
C HIS A 124 12.31 1.72 -38.88
N ARG A 125 12.10 0.47 -38.53
CA ARG A 125 12.78 -0.15 -37.40
C ARG A 125 14.23 -0.42 -37.74
N PHE A 126 15.10 -0.32 -36.74
CA PHE A 126 16.51 -0.66 -36.88
C PHE A 126 17.05 -1.39 -35.66
N ARG A 127 18.17 -2.07 -35.89
CA ARG A 127 18.99 -2.63 -34.82
C ARG A 127 20.33 -1.89 -34.80
N VAL A 128 20.81 -1.53 -33.63
CA VAL A 128 22.13 -0.98 -33.44
C VAL A 128 23.18 -2.09 -33.71
N LYS A 129 24.16 -1.82 -34.57
CA LYS A 129 25.36 -2.64 -34.79
C LYS A 129 26.45 -2.25 -33.80
N ASN A 130 26.92 -1.02 -33.90
CA ASN A 130 27.99 -0.48 -33.07
C ASN A 130 27.71 0.98 -32.74
N TYR A 131 28.08 1.42 -31.54
CA TYR A 131 28.14 2.85 -31.23
C TYR A 131 29.48 3.42 -31.63
N ILE A 132 29.48 4.50 -32.39
CA ILE A 132 30.67 5.17 -32.90
C ILE A 132 31.16 6.24 -31.93
N SER A 133 30.24 7.03 -31.40
CA SER A 133 30.56 8.08 -30.44
C SER A 133 29.48 8.24 -29.36
N THR A 134 29.88 8.80 -28.21
CA THR A 134 28.97 9.12 -27.10
C THR A 134 28.94 10.62 -26.81
N GLU A 135 29.87 11.41 -27.44
CA GLU A 135 29.96 12.86 -27.33
C GLU A 135 29.95 13.48 -28.74
N PRO A 136 29.28 14.61 -28.95
CA PRO A 136 28.45 15.36 -28.02
C PRO A 136 27.10 14.64 -27.70
N PHE A 137 26.70 13.68 -28.50
CA PHE A 137 25.56 12.78 -28.34
C PHE A 137 25.85 11.41 -28.94
N PHE A 138 25.00 10.43 -28.69
CA PHE A 138 25.18 9.08 -29.22
C PHE A 138 25.09 9.07 -30.76
N ARG A 139 26.07 8.47 -31.40
CA ARG A 139 26.01 8.11 -32.82
C ARG A 139 26.29 6.62 -32.99
N ALA A 140 25.55 5.98 -33.86
CA ALA A 140 25.66 4.53 -34.06
C ALA A 140 25.50 4.13 -35.52
N GLU A 141 26.20 3.05 -35.90
CA GLU A 141 25.89 2.27 -37.09
C GLU A 141 24.65 1.44 -36.82
N ILE A 142 23.74 1.40 -37.77
CA ILE A 142 22.47 0.70 -37.64
C ILE A 142 22.27 -0.29 -38.79
N GLN A 143 21.44 -1.31 -38.51
CA GLN A 143 20.96 -2.21 -39.53
C GLN A 143 19.43 -2.05 -39.64
N LYS A 144 18.95 -1.65 -40.81
CA LYS A 144 17.52 -1.55 -41.09
C LYS A 144 16.87 -2.93 -40.92
N MET A 145 15.74 -3.00 -40.22
CA MET A 145 14.97 -4.23 -40.01
C MET A 145 13.75 -4.18 -40.91
N ARG A 146 13.55 -5.27 -41.68
CA ARG A 146 12.33 -5.45 -42.47
C ARG A 146 11.39 -6.39 -41.69
N ASP A 147 10.09 -6.10 -41.75
CA ASP A 147 9.06 -6.99 -41.25
C ASP A 147 8.93 -8.22 -42.17
N SER A 148 8.70 -9.38 -41.57
CA SER A 148 8.37 -10.56 -42.33
C SER A 148 6.89 -10.58 -42.66
N SER A 149 6.58 -10.65 -43.95
CA SER A 149 5.19 -10.72 -44.43
C SER A 149 4.44 -11.91 -43.82
N PRO A 150 3.15 -11.75 -43.53
CA PRO A 150 2.32 -12.82 -43.00
C PRO A 150 2.28 -14.04 -43.96
N LYS A 151 2.50 -15.25 -43.45
CA LYS A 151 2.39 -16.48 -44.24
C LYS A 151 0.96 -16.76 -44.67
N ASN A 152 -0.02 -16.45 -43.83
CA ASN A 152 -1.46 -16.52 -44.10
C ASN A 152 -2.02 -15.10 -44.01
N LYS A 153 -2.32 -14.48 -45.15
CA LYS A 153 -2.84 -13.12 -45.23
C LYS A 153 -4.27 -13.02 -44.68
N GLU A 154 -5.12 -13.97 -44.97
CA GLU A 154 -6.53 -13.95 -44.53
C GLU A 154 -6.60 -14.01 -42.99
N GLU A 155 -5.86 -14.89 -42.33
CA GLU A 155 -5.80 -15.00 -40.88
C GLU A 155 -5.24 -13.71 -40.25
N PHE A 156 -4.24 -13.10 -40.88
CA PHE A 156 -3.66 -11.85 -40.41
C PHE A 156 -4.66 -10.69 -40.48
N TYR A 157 -5.36 -10.52 -41.61
CA TYR A 157 -6.38 -9.45 -41.75
C TYR A 157 -7.53 -9.66 -40.78
N ALA A 158 -8.03 -10.88 -40.61
CA ALA A 158 -9.09 -11.20 -39.65
C ALA A 158 -8.63 -10.86 -38.19
N LEU A 159 -7.35 -11.09 -37.87
CA LEU A 159 -6.79 -10.73 -36.57
C LEU A 159 -6.70 -9.20 -36.40
N ILE A 160 -6.33 -8.48 -37.46
CA ILE A 160 -6.29 -7.00 -37.45
C ILE A 160 -7.70 -6.42 -37.25
N ASP A 161 -8.72 -6.98 -37.90
CA ASP A 161 -10.10 -6.57 -37.69
C ASP A 161 -10.55 -6.80 -36.24
N ASN A 162 -10.21 -7.94 -35.66
CA ASN A 162 -10.48 -8.20 -34.24
C ASN A 162 -9.74 -7.24 -33.30
N ILE A 163 -8.52 -6.85 -33.64
CA ILE A 163 -7.75 -5.84 -32.91
C ILE A 163 -8.43 -4.48 -33.01
N LYS A 164 -8.89 -4.09 -34.21
CA LYS A 164 -9.64 -2.86 -34.47
C LYS A 164 -10.90 -2.78 -33.63
N ASP A 165 -11.72 -3.82 -33.68
CA ASP A 165 -12.98 -3.91 -32.92
C ASP A 165 -12.77 -3.87 -31.42
N LEU A 166 -11.72 -4.54 -30.92
CA LEU A 166 -11.41 -4.56 -29.50
C LEU A 166 -10.87 -3.21 -29.02
N ALA A 167 -10.05 -2.53 -29.83
CA ALA A 167 -9.57 -1.20 -29.53
C ALA A 167 -10.71 -0.17 -29.47
N ILE A 168 -11.67 -0.26 -30.41
CA ILE A 168 -12.87 0.58 -30.40
C ILE A 168 -13.68 0.36 -29.11
N LYS A 169 -13.89 -0.90 -28.70
CA LYS A 169 -14.59 -1.23 -27.45
C LYS A 169 -13.87 -0.68 -26.20
N ILE A 170 -12.54 -0.71 -26.20
CA ILE A 170 -11.74 -0.12 -25.09
C ILE A 170 -11.97 1.39 -25.03
N ILE A 171 -11.94 2.09 -26.17
CA ILE A 171 -12.19 3.54 -26.25
C ILE A 171 -13.60 3.90 -25.77
N GLU A 172 -14.62 3.11 -26.14
CA GLU A 172 -16.00 3.34 -25.69
C GLU A 172 -16.19 3.12 -24.19
N LEU A 173 -15.36 2.27 -23.58
CA LEU A 173 -15.43 1.93 -22.14
C LEU A 173 -14.57 2.81 -21.24
N ASP A 174 -13.54 3.46 -21.75
CA ASP A 174 -12.64 4.32 -20.96
C ASP A 174 -12.95 5.81 -21.22
N PRO A 175 -13.57 6.51 -20.26
CA PRO A 175 -13.93 7.93 -20.43
C PRO A 175 -12.72 8.86 -20.51
N ASN A 176 -11.51 8.38 -20.21
CA ASN A 176 -10.29 9.17 -20.31
C ASN A 176 -9.69 9.19 -21.73
N ILE A 177 -10.20 8.37 -22.64
CA ILE A 177 -9.73 8.33 -24.03
C ILE A 177 -10.64 9.24 -24.87
N PRO A 178 -10.07 10.22 -25.59
CA PRO A 178 -10.84 11.12 -26.42
C PRO A 178 -11.62 10.40 -27.53
N ASN A 179 -12.85 10.82 -27.79
CA ASN A 179 -13.67 10.26 -28.86
C ASN A 179 -13.03 10.37 -30.26
N ALA A 180 -12.14 11.34 -30.45
CA ALA A 180 -11.36 11.50 -31.67
C ALA A 180 -10.43 10.31 -31.97
N ALA A 181 -10.01 9.54 -30.95
CA ALA A 181 -9.23 8.31 -31.16
C ALA A 181 -10.05 7.23 -31.89
N ASN A 182 -11.37 7.18 -31.68
CA ASN A 182 -12.25 6.25 -32.39
C ASN A 182 -12.31 6.60 -33.90
N PHE A 183 -12.35 7.89 -34.22
CA PHE A 183 -12.32 8.35 -35.61
C PHE A 183 -10.96 8.02 -36.26
N ALA A 184 -9.86 8.24 -35.58
CA ALA A 184 -8.53 7.90 -36.08
C ALA A 184 -8.40 6.39 -36.40
N ILE A 185 -8.82 5.49 -35.49
CA ILE A 185 -8.76 4.04 -35.73
C ILE A 185 -9.63 3.60 -36.92
N LYS A 186 -10.78 4.23 -37.12
CA LYS A 186 -11.70 3.88 -38.27
C LYS A 186 -11.10 4.25 -39.62
N ASN A 187 -10.33 5.33 -39.68
CA ASN A 187 -9.82 5.90 -40.92
C ASN A 187 -8.39 5.45 -41.31
N ILE A 188 -7.75 4.58 -40.51
CA ILE A 188 -6.45 4.01 -40.85
C ILE A 188 -6.67 2.82 -41.82
N ASP A 189 -6.23 2.95 -43.08
CA ASP A 189 -6.43 1.95 -44.13
C ASP A 189 -5.38 0.82 -44.12
N GLY A 190 -4.16 1.08 -43.61
CA GLY A 190 -3.07 0.13 -43.61
C GLY A 190 -3.09 -0.80 -42.40
N ALA A 191 -3.13 -2.16 -42.58
CA ALA A 191 -3.11 -3.12 -41.48
C ALA A 191 -1.88 -3.01 -40.57
N GLU A 192 -0.71 -2.71 -41.14
CA GLU A 192 0.53 -2.49 -40.43
C GLU A 192 0.50 -1.16 -39.66
N ASP A 193 -0.01 -0.12 -40.28
CA ASP A 193 -0.12 1.21 -39.68
C ASP A 193 -1.12 1.21 -38.52
N LEU A 194 -2.25 0.55 -38.67
CA LEU A 194 -3.22 0.32 -37.60
C LEU A 194 -2.57 -0.42 -36.43
N LEU A 195 -1.85 -1.50 -36.70
CA LEU A 195 -1.16 -2.27 -35.67
C LEU A 195 -0.13 -1.39 -34.93
N ASN A 196 0.70 -0.63 -35.66
CA ASN A 196 1.71 0.26 -35.08
C ASN A 196 1.04 1.37 -34.24
N PHE A 197 -0.05 1.95 -34.74
CA PHE A 197 -0.83 2.96 -34.02
C PHE A 197 -1.36 2.45 -32.69
N ILE A 198 -1.94 1.25 -32.69
CA ILE A 198 -2.47 0.63 -31.48
C ILE A 198 -1.36 0.22 -30.51
N CYS A 199 -0.21 -0.26 -31.02
CA CYS A 199 0.95 -0.56 -30.19
C CYS A 199 1.49 0.66 -29.43
N VAL A 200 1.40 1.86 -30.03
CA VAL A 200 1.84 3.11 -29.40
C VAL A 200 0.83 3.60 -28.37
N ASN A 201 -0.44 3.71 -28.77
CA ASN A 201 -1.48 4.36 -27.99
C ASN A 201 -2.16 3.44 -26.95
N GLY A 202 -2.03 2.11 -27.11
CA GLY A 202 -2.55 1.14 -26.15
C GLY A 202 -1.91 1.30 -24.76
N ASN A 203 -2.71 1.05 -23.72
CA ASN A 203 -2.30 1.14 -22.32
C ASN A 203 -1.36 -0.03 -21.91
N PHE A 204 -0.26 -0.19 -22.65
CA PHE A 204 0.74 -1.23 -22.43
C PHE A 204 1.96 -0.69 -21.68
N SER A 205 2.55 -1.51 -20.84
CA SER A 205 3.84 -1.16 -20.22
C SER A 205 4.92 -0.91 -21.29
N THR A 206 5.87 -0.02 -21.01
CA THR A 206 7.00 0.29 -21.91
C THR A 206 7.76 -0.97 -22.31
N VAL A 207 7.89 -1.94 -21.40
CA VAL A 207 8.53 -3.23 -21.67
C VAL A 207 7.74 -4.04 -22.72
N ASN A 208 6.41 -4.04 -22.63
CA ASN A 208 5.57 -4.74 -23.59
C ASN A 208 5.58 -4.04 -24.96
N LYS A 209 5.52 -2.71 -24.99
CA LYS A 209 5.67 -1.94 -26.23
C LYS A 209 7.03 -2.21 -26.90
N GLN A 210 8.10 -2.30 -26.14
CA GLN A 210 9.43 -2.63 -26.66
C GLN A 210 9.49 -4.07 -27.25
N LYS A 211 8.90 -5.06 -26.55
CA LYS A 211 8.79 -6.42 -27.07
C LYS A 211 7.99 -6.51 -28.38
N LEU A 212 6.94 -5.70 -28.53
CA LEU A 212 6.16 -5.59 -29.76
C LEU A 212 7.00 -4.98 -30.87
N LEU A 213 7.82 -3.95 -30.60
CA LEU A 213 8.73 -3.36 -31.57
C LEU A 213 9.83 -4.34 -32.03
N GLU A 214 10.32 -5.19 -31.15
CA GLU A 214 11.38 -6.17 -31.43
C GLU A 214 10.92 -7.34 -32.28
N GLU A 215 9.60 -7.63 -32.26
CA GLU A 215 9.05 -8.77 -33.00
C GLU A 215 9.10 -8.54 -34.53
N LYS A 216 9.76 -9.44 -35.23
CA LYS A 216 9.95 -9.36 -36.70
C LYS A 216 8.72 -9.80 -37.49
N SER A 217 7.99 -10.78 -36.98
CA SER A 217 6.81 -11.31 -37.65
C SER A 217 5.58 -10.47 -37.35
N LEU A 218 4.98 -9.88 -38.38
CA LEU A 218 3.74 -9.10 -38.26
C LEU A 218 2.60 -9.91 -37.63
N SER A 219 2.46 -11.20 -38.00
CA SER A 219 1.41 -12.06 -37.43
C SER A 219 1.62 -12.33 -35.93
N ILE A 220 2.87 -12.52 -35.49
CA ILE A 220 3.17 -12.75 -34.08
C ILE A 220 3.00 -11.43 -33.27
N ARG A 221 3.44 -10.30 -33.86
CA ARG A 221 3.24 -8.96 -33.26
C ARG A 221 1.74 -8.67 -33.08
N ALA A 222 0.92 -8.93 -34.08
CA ALA A 222 -0.52 -8.74 -34.02
C ALA A 222 -1.16 -9.64 -32.94
N ARG A 223 -0.77 -10.91 -32.85
CA ARG A 223 -1.27 -11.82 -31.81
C ARG A 223 -0.93 -11.35 -30.41
N LYS A 224 0.32 -10.96 -30.17
CA LYS A 224 0.76 -10.39 -28.87
C LYS A 224 0.04 -9.09 -28.56
N CYS A 225 -0.19 -8.23 -29.55
CA CYS A 225 -0.96 -6.99 -29.37
C CYS A 225 -2.40 -7.31 -28.97
N TYR A 226 -3.03 -8.27 -29.63
CA TYR A 226 -4.39 -8.72 -29.31
C TYR A 226 -4.52 -9.27 -27.88
N GLU A 227 -3.56 -10.10 -27.44
CA GLU A 227 -3.51 -10.62 -26.08
C GLU A 227 -3.44 -9.48 -25.05
N LEU A 228 -2.56 -8.50 -25.26
CA LEU A 228 -2.44 -7.34 -24.37
C LEU A 228 -3.72 -6.47 -24.35
N LEU A 229 -4.36 -6.27 -25.48
CA LEU A 229 -5.64 -5.57 -25.54
C LEU A 229 -6.76 -6.34 -24.82
N GLN A 230 -6.79 -7.67 -24.90
CA GLN A 230 -7.75 -8.48 -24.17
C GLN A 230 -7.56 -8.38 -22.65
N GLU A 231 -6.32 -8.32 -22.18
CA GLU A 231 -6.04 -8.10 -20.75
C GLU A 231 -6.50 -6.72 -20.28
N ASP A 232 -6.26 -5.69 -21.09
CA ASP A 232 -6.67 -4.31 -20.78
C ASP A 232 -8.20 -4.17 -20.79
N PHE A 233 -8.87 -4.75 -21.78
CA PHE A 233 -10.33 -4.79 -21.87
C PHE A 233 -10.97 -5.47 -20.65
N LYS A 234 -10.44 -6.62 -20.21
CA LYS A 234 -10.93 -7.32 -19.02
C LYS A 234 -10.79 -6.48 -17.76
N LYS A 235 -9.67 -5.75 -17.60
CA LYS A 235 -9.45 -4.84 -16.48
C LYS A 235 -10.46 -3.68 -16.48
N LEU A 236 -10.71 -3.09 -17.65
CA LEU A 236 -11.68 -2.01 -17.82
C LEU A 236 -13.11 -2.48 -17.56
N GLU A 237 -13.49 -3.64 -18.09
CA GLU A 237 -14.81 -4.23 -17.86
C GLU A 237 -15.06 -4.51 -16.37
N LEU A 238 -14.05 -5.02 -15.65
CA LEU A 238 -14.14 -5.26 -14.21
C LEU A 238 -14.26 -3.93 -13.43
N ARG A 239 -13.47 -2.92 -13.81
CA ARG A 239 -13.52 -1.58 -13.23
C ARG A 239 -14.90 -0.94 -13.43
N ASN A 240 -15.45 -1.05 -14.63
CA ASN A 240 -16.78 -0.51 -14.95
C ASN A 240 -17.90 -1.28 -14.24
N LYS A 241 -17.80 -2.62 -14.09
CA LYS A 241 -18.76 -3.40 -13.30
C LYS A 241 -18.73 -3.01 -11.81
N ILE A 242 -17.55 -2.75 -11.26
CA ILE A 242 -17.42 -2.25 -9.89
C ILE A 242 -18.03 -0.84 -9.78
N HIS A 243 -17.72 0.03 -10.73
CA HIS A 243 -18.26 1.40 -10.77
C HIS A 243 -19.79 1.41 -10.93
N GLN A 244 -20.33 0.57 -11.82
CA GLN A 244 -21.79 0.42 -11.99
C GLN A 244 -22.50 -0.17 -10.76
N LYS A 245 -21.84 -1.08 -10.00
CA LYS A 245 -22.40 -1.56 -8.73
C LYS A 245 -22.46 -0.44 -7.70
N THR A 246 -21.37 0.32 -7.60
CA THR A 246 -21.28 1.46 -6.67
C THR A 246 -22.26 2.58 -7.08
N THR A 247 -22.41 2.83 -8.39
CA THR A 247 -23.36 3.83 -8.91
C THR A 247 -24.80 3.34 -8.74
N LYS A 248 -25.09 2.05 -8.93
CA LYS A 248 -26.45 1.50 -8.67
C LYS A 248 -26.86 1.54 -7.21
N GLU A 249 -25.93 1.40 -6.28
CA GLU A 249 -26.20 1.63 -4.87
C GLU A 249 -26.38 3.11 -4.54
N LEU A 250 -25.61 3.98 -5.18
CA LEU A 250 -25.80 5.45 -5.15
C LEU A 250 -27.10 5.87 -5.83
N ASP A 251 -27.42 5.32 -7.03
CA ASP A 251 -28.67 5.59 -7.75
C ASP A 251 -29.91 5.12 -6.97
N LYS A 252 -29.80 4.03 -6.20
CA LYS A 252 -30.89 3.60 -5.34
C LYS A 252 -31.12 4.60 -4.21
N HIS A 253 -30.06 5.10 -3.59
CA HIS A 253 -30.15 6.17 -2.61
C HIS A 253 -30.56 7.52 -3.23
N GLN A 254 -30.06 7.85 -4.44
CA GLN A 254 -30.51 9.02 -5.18
C GLN A 254 -31.95 8.90 -5.65
N ARG A 255 -32.39 7.71 -6.06
CA ARG A 255 -33.79 7.49 -6.48
C ARG A 255 -34.75 7.52 -5.31
N GLU A 256 -34.39 7.00 -4.14
CA GLU A 256 -35.12 7.20 -2.90
C GLU A 256 -35.15 8.68 -2.50
N TYR A 257 -34.03 9.37 -2.65
CA TYR A 257 -33.93 10.83 -2.46
C TYR A 257 -34.79 11.58 -3.49
N PHE A 258 -34.75 11.18 -4.77
CA PHE A 258 -35.52 11.81 -5.87
C PHE A 258 -37.02 11.54 -5.72
N LEU A 259 -37.43 10.36 -5.31
CA LEU A 259 -38.82 10.04 -5.00
C LEU A 259 -39.32 10.81 -3.78
N ASN A 260 -38.50 10.95 -2.76
CA ASN A 260 -38.78 11.81 -1.62
C ASN A 260 -38.83 13.29 -2.02
N GLN A 261 -38.01 13.72 -2.99
CA GLN A 261 -38.10 15.06 -3.54
C GLN A 261 -39.35 15.25 -4.41
N GLN A 262 -39.74 14.27 -5.25
CA GLN A 262 -40.99 14.35 -5.98
C GLN A 262 -42.23 14.41 -5.07
N ILE A 263 -42.23 13.62 -3.97
CA ILE A 263 -43.25 13.76 -2.93
C ILE A 263 -43.26 15.15 -2.34
N LYS A 264 -42.08 15.74 -2.17
CA LYS A 264 -41.89 17.09 -1.63
C LYS A 264 -42.32 18.17 -2.63
N THR A 265 -42.01 18.00 -3.92
CA THR A 265 -42.43 18.91 -4.99
C THR A 265 -43.97 18.88 -5.17
N ILE A 266 -44.56 17.70 -5.05
CA ILE A 266 -46.05 17.56 -5.06
C ILE A 266 -46.64 18.20 -3.79
N GLN A 267 -45.98 18.17 -2.66
CA GLN A 267 -46.36 18.89 -1.42
C GLN A 267 -46.16 20.40 -1.56
N GLU A 268 -45.15 20.85 -2.31
CA GLU A 268 -44.86 22.25 -2.62
C GLU A 268 -45.84 22.86 -3.62
N GLU A 269 -46.31 22.10 -4.59
CA GLU A 269 -47.40 22.48 -5.55
C GLU A 269 -48.77 22.59 -4.84
N LEU A 270 -48.88 21.97 -3.65
CA LEU A 270 -50.10 22.11 -2.78
C LEU A 270 -50.04 23.32 -1.83
N GLY A 271 -49.01 24.17 -1.94
CA GLY A 271 -49.00 25.52 -1.36
C GLY A 271 -48.51 25.64 0.08
N GLY A 272 -47.25 25.24 0.41
CA GLY A 272 -46.77 25.42 1.79
C GLY A 272 -45.26 25.21 2.02
N GLY A 273 -44.38 25.17 0.99
CA GLY A 273 -43.01 24.64 1.13
C GLY A 273 -41.99 25.50 1.85
N THR A 274 -41.91 26.78 1.56
CA THR A 274 -40.77 27.63 1.98
C THR A 274 -40.87 28.23 3.37
N GLU A 275 -42.06 28.64 3.77
CA GLU A 275 -42.27 29.15 5.15
C GLU A 275 -42.16 28.01 6.16
N ASN A 276 -42.66 26.80 5.81
CA ASN A 276 -42.52 25.60 6.64
C ASN A 276 -41.07 25.16 6.84
N ASP A 277 -40.22 25.24 5.81
CA ASP A 277 -38.80 24.84 5.90
C ASP A 277 -38.03 25.75 6.89
N ILE A 278 -38.27 27.05 6.81
CA ILE A 278 -37.64 28.05 7.69
C ILE A 278 -38.16 27.91 9.10
N GLU A 279 -39.47 27.66 9.26
CA GLU A 279 -40.07 27.44 10.58
C GLU A 279 -39.57 26.16 11.23
N GLU A 280 -39.39 25.08 10.42
CA GLU A 280 -38.76 23.82 10.88
C GLU A 280 -37.34 24.06 11.40
N LEU A 281 -36.49 24.74 10.63
CA LEU A 281 -35.12 25.08 11.02
C LEU A 281 -35.07 25.93 12.25
N LYS A 282 -35.94 26.96 12.37
CA LYS A 282 -36.07 27.78 13.56
C LYS A 282 -36.59 26.99 14.76
N ALA A 283 -37.50 26.04 14.56
CA ALA A 283 -38.01 25.17 15.61
C ALA A 283 -36.94 24.19 16.13
N LYS A 284 -36.11 23.64 15.23
CA LYS A 284 -34.92 22.86 15.60
C LYS A 284 -33.91 23.70 16.38
N ALA A 285 -33.61 24.89 15.90
CA ALA A 285 -32.69 25.85 16.52
C ALA A 285 -33.07 26.22 17.95
N LYS A 286 -34.35 26.49 18.22
CA LYS A 286 -34.84 26.80 19.57
C LYS A 286 -34.62 25.70 20.61
N LYS A 287 -34.40 24.45 20.18
CA LYS A 287 -34.12 23.33 21.09
C LYS A 287 -32.64 23.18 21.42
N ILE A 288 -31.76 23.89 20.71
CA ILE A 288 -30.31 23.82 20.85
C ILE A 288 -29.85 25.02 21.68
N LYS A 289 -28.95 24.77 22.61
CA LYS A 289 -28.28 25.86 23.33
C LYS A 289 -27.07 26.28 22.54
N TRP A 290 -27.05 27.51 22.08
CA TRP A 290 -25.94 28.11 21.35
C TRP A 290 -25.29 29.23 22.13
N SER A 291 -23.99 29.46 21.87
CA SER A 291 -23.35 30.72 22.23
C SER A 291 -23.89 31.84 21.34
N GLU A 292 -23.78 33.08 21.79
CA GLU A 292 -24.23 34.25 21.03
C GLU A 292 -23.63 34.34 19.64
N GLU A 293 -22.38 33.94 19.49
CA GLU A 293 -21.66 33.88 18.20
C GLU A 293 -22.30 32.88 17.22
N ILE A 294 -22.60 31.67 17.71
CA ILE A 294 -23.20 30.58 16.89
C ILE A 294 -24.62 30.97 16.49
N GLU A 295 -25.39 31.56 17.42
CA GLU A 295 -26.76 32.02 17.17
C GLU A 295 -26.78 33.16 16.13
N ASN A 296 -25.89 34.13 16.25
CA ASN A 296 -25.74 35.21 15.27
C ASN A 296 -25.37 34.69 13.89
N HIS A 297 -24.46 33.69 13.79
CA HIS A 297 -24.11 33.06 12.54
C HIS A 297 -25.32 32.35 11.92
N PHE A 298 -26.04 31.53 12.70
CA PHE A 298 -27.24 30.85 12.24
C PHE A 298 -28.28 31.82 11.72
N ASN A 299 -28.57 32.92 12.48
CA ASN A 299 -29.54 33.91 12.05
C ASN A 299 -29.14 34.65 10.77
N LYS A 300 -27.84 34.88 10.56
CA LYS A 300 -27.31 35.43 9.32
C LYS A 300 -27.52 34.48 8.14
N GLU A 301 -27.28 33.20 8.32
CA GLU A 301 -27.41 32.19 7.26
C GLU A 301 -28.89 31.87 6.95
N ILE A 302 -29.80 31.92 7.96
CA ILE A 302 -31.24 31.83 7.74
C ILE A 302 -31.75 33.04 6.94
N ASN A 303 -31.30 34.27 7.28
CA ASN A 303 -31.65 35.45 6.51
C ASN A 303 -31.15 35.41 5.06
N ARG A 304 -30.04 34.71 4.79
CA ARG A 304 -29.56 34.41 3.42
C ARG A 304 -30.49 33.45 2.70
N LEU A 305 -30.90 32.36 3.37
CA LEU A 305 -31.82 31.37 2.80
C LEU A 305 -33.14 32.02 2.38
N GLN A 306 -33.66 32.95 3.22
CA GLN A 306 -34.90 33.72 2.93
C GLN A 306 -34.81 34.56 1.66
N ARG A 307 -33.62 35.01 1.27
CA ARG A 307 -33.39 35.85 0.08
C ARG A 307 -33.16 35.04 -1.19
N HIS A 308 -32.87 33.73 -1.07
CA HIS A 308 -32.70 32.87 -2.23
C HIS A 308 -34.03 32.45 -2.81
N ASN A 309 -34.08 32.36 -4.15
CA ASN A 309 -35.24 31.80 -4.82
C ASN A 309 -35.30 30.27 -4.50
N PRO A 310 -36.45 29.77 -4.03
CA PRO A 310 -36.63 28.35 -3.67
C PRO A 310 -36.28 27.34 -4.77
N ASN A 311 -36.47 27.77 -6.01
CA ASN A 311 -36.18 26.94 -7.21
C ASN A 311 -34.71 27.04 -7.66
N SER A 312 -33.88 27.81 -6.98
CA SER A 312 -32.45 27.91 -7.33
C SER A 312 -31.63 26.76 -6.72
N PRO A 313 -30.58 26.27 -7.39
CA PRO A 313 -29.64 25.32 -6.81
C PRO A 313 -29.02 25.82 -5.49
N ASP A 314 -28.79 27.13 -5.37
CA ASP A 314 -28.19 27.77 -4.19
C ASP A 314 -29.07 27.65 -2.95
N TYR A 315 -30.41 27.65 -3.12
CA TYR A 315 -31.34 27.41 -2.02
C TYR A 315 -31.12 26.03 -1.38
N ASN A 316 -31.01 24.99 -2.21
CA ASN A 316 -30.77 23.63 -1.72
C ASN A 316 -29.41 23.48 -1.04
N VAL A 317 -28.37 24.13 -1.57
CA VAL A 317 -27.05 24.14 -0.95
C VAL A 317 -27.10 24.81 0.43
N GLN A 318 -27.74 25.96 0.51
CA GLN A 318 -27.89 26.72 1.76
C GLN A 318 -28.78 26.00 2.79
N ARG A 319 -29.84 25.33 2.31
CA ARG A 319 -30.71 24.52 3.17
C ARG A 319 -29.95 23.32 3.74
N ASN A 320 -29.26 22.55 2.90
CA ASN A 320 -28.45 21.41 3.34
C ASN A 320 -27.38 21.84 4.36
N TYR A 321 -26.79 23.01 4.16
CA TYR A 321 -25.87 23.61 5.13
C TYR A 321 -26.54 23.85 6.49
N LEU A 322 -27.73 24.50 6.51
CA LEU A 322 -28.45 24.77 7.73
C LEU A 322 -29.00 23.52 8.41
N ASP A 323 -29.43 22.53 7.65
CA ASP A 323 -29.79 21.21 8.19
C ASP A 323 -28.58 20.54 8.86
N PHE A 324 -27.41 20.56 8.22
CA PHE A 324 -26.19 20.04 8.83
C PHE A 324 -25.82 20.81 10.09
N PHE A 325 -25.91 22.14 10.07
CA PHE A 325 -25.60 23.03 11.17
C PHE A 325 -26.49 22.76 12.39
N THR A 326 -27.80 22.60 12.19
CA THR A 326 -28.78 22.28 13.25
C THR A 326 -28.70 20.83 13.72
N ASP A 327 -28.23 19.92 12.91
CA ASP A 327 -28.07 18.51 13.28
C ASP A 327 -26.79 18.24 14.09
N LEU A 328 -25.85 19.21 14.15
CA LEU A 328 -24.69 19.11 15.02
C LEU A 328 -25.13 19.21 16.50
N PRO A 329 -24.55 18.35 17.35
CA PRO A 329 -24.92 18.30 18.77
C PRO A 329 -24.23 19.42 19.59
N TRP A 330 -24.48 20.68 19.26
CA TRP A 330 -23.89 21.82 19.95
C TRP A 330 -24.12 21.75 21.47
N GLU A 331 -23.02 21.78 22.24
CA GLU A 331 -23.03 21.75 23.72
C GLU A 331 -23.82 20.56 24.33
N ASN A 332 -24.14 19.53 23.53
CA ASN A 332 -24.83 18.34 24.02
C ASN A 332 -23.80 17.30 24.46
N TYR A 333 -23.56 17.24 25.77
CA TYR A 333 -22.56 16.34 26.34
C TYR A 333 -23.23 15.18 27.08
N THR A 334 -22.69 13.97 26.90
CA THR A 334 -22.99 12.82 27.78
C THR A 334 -22.27 13.03 29.11
N LYS A 335 -22.89 12.57 30.22
CA LYS A 335 -22.23 12.60 31.54
C LYS A 335 -21.08 11.59 31.54
N ASP A 336 -19.90 12.06 31.87
CA ASP A 336 -18.72 11.21 31.99
C ASP A 336 -18.77 10.42 33.29
N THR A 337 -18.66 9.11 33.18
CA THR A 337 -18.57 8.21 34.33
C THR A 337 -17.12 7.75 34.50
N PHE A 338 -16.34 8.53 35.29
CA PHE A 338 -14.97 8.15 35.62
C PHE A 338 -14.92 7.17 36.80
N ASP A 339 -15.57 6.02 36.66
CA ASP A 339 -15.53 4.91 37.62
C ASP A 339 -14.42 3.94 37.20
N LEU A 340 -13.23 4.09 37.80
CA LEU A 340 -12.06 3.26 37.45
C LEU A 340 -12.28 1.76 37.71
N PRO A 341 -12.88 1.32 38.84
CA PRO A 341 -13.25 -0.08 39.01
C PRO A 341 -14.17 -0.64 37.93
N LYS A 342 -15.18 0.15 37.52
CA LYS A 342 -16.06 -0.22 36.42
C LYS A 342 -15.32 -0.27 35.09
N ALA A 343 -14.45 0.68 34.81
CA ALA A 343 -13.61 0.71 33.63
C ALA A 343 -12.69 -0.52 33.54
N GLU A 344 -12.07 -0.89 34.66
CA GLU A 344 -11.26 -2.09 34.76
C GLU A 344 -12.08 -3.36 34.48
N ALA A 345 -13.29 -3.45 35.04
CA ALA A 345 -14.19 -4.57 34.81
C ALA A 345 -14.59 -4.67 33.32
N VAL A 346 -14.89 -3.56 32.63
CA VAL A 346 -15.20 -3.51 31.20
C VAL A 346 -14.00 -3.97 30.37
N LEU A 347 -12.81 -3.43 30.65
CA LEU A 347 -11.58 -3.79 29.93
C LEU A 347 -11.25 -5.28 30.12
N ASN A 348 -11.43 -5.83 31.33
CA ASN A 348 -11.20 -7.25 31.63
C ASN A 348 -12.26 -8.18 31.02
N ARG A 349 -13.49 -7.71 30.89
CA ARG A 349 -14.58 -8.43 30.23
C ARG A 349 -14.29 -8.58 28.72
N ASP A 350 -13.84 -7.49 28.07
CA ASP A 350 -13.75 -7.41 26.63
C ASP A 350 -12.37 -7.86 26.08
N HIS A 351 -11.33 -7.77 26.89
CA HIS A 351 -9.97 -8.11 26.49
C HIS A 351 -9.31 -9.07 27.47
N PHE A 352 -8.85 -10.20 26.95
CA PHE A 352 -8.04 -11.15 27.71
C PHE A 352 -6.57 -10.77 27.62
N GLY A 353 -5.84 -10.83 28.71
CA GLY A 353 -4.44 -10.38 28.76
C GLY A 353 -4.31 -8.87 28.68
N LEU A 354 -3.22 -8.38 28.08
CA LEU A 354 -2.92 -6.95 27.87
C LEU A 354 -2.87 -6.12 29.17
N GLU A 355 -2.39 -6.70 30.28
CA GLU A 355 -2.46 -6.11 31.62
C GLU A 355 -1.78 -4.73 31.69
N ASP A 356 -0.57 -4.60 31.12
CA ASP A 356 0.18 -3.35 31.10
C ASP A 356 -0.53 -2.25 30.33
N ILE A 357 -1.22 -2.65 29.24
CA ILE A 357 -1.96 -1.73 28.38
C ILE A 357 -3.23 -1.25 29.10
N LYS A 358 -3.96 -2.18 29.73
CA LYS A 358 -5.13 -1.84 30.55
C LYS A 358 -4.76 -0.90 31.68
N LYS A 359 -3.65 -1.16 32.35
CA LYS A 359 -3.11 -0.32 33.42
C LYS A 359 -2.82 1.10 32.89
N ARG A 360 -2.14 1.25 31.75
CA ARG A 360 -1.86 2.56 31.15
C ARG A 360 -3.12 3.30 30.74
N VAL A 361 -4.10 2.59 30.17
CA VAL A 361 -5.40 3.18 29.85
C VAL A 361 -6.12 3.68 31.12
N LEU A 362 -6.09 2.90 32.20
CA LEU A 362 -6.66 3.30 33.51
C LEU A 362 -5.91 4.47 34.13
N GLU A 363 -4.58 4.50 34.05
CA GLU A 363 -3.76 5.64 34.47
C GLU A 363 -4.12 6.92 33.69
N HIS A 364 -4.26 6.83 32.38
CA HIS A 364 -4.70 7.94 31.54
C HIS A 364 -6.11 8.43 31.95
N MET A 365 -7.06 7.53 32.13
CA MET A 365 -8.41 7.87 32.62
C MET A 365 -8.36 8.52 34.02
N ALA A 366 -7.50 8.07 34.92
CA ALA A 366 -7.33 8.65 36.23
C ALA A 366 -6.81 10.10 36.14
N VAL A 367 -5.86 10.38 35.25
CA VAL A 367 -5.36 11.74 35.01
C VAL A 367 -6.46 12.65 34.48
N LEU A 368 -7.26 12.18 33.53
CA LEU A 368 -8.41 12.93 33.00
C LEU A 368 -9.44 13.25 34.09
N LYS A 369 -9.71 12.29 34.97
CA LYS A 369 -10.59 12.48 36.14
C LYS A 369 -10.08 13.56 37.09
N LEU A 370 -8.77 13.52 37.42
CA LEU A 370 -8.17 14.47 38.38
C LEU A 370 -8.06 15.87 37.80
N LYS A 371 -7.72 15.99 36.53
CA LYS A 371 -7.60 17.30 35.86
C LYS A 371 -8.95 17.91 35.52
N ASN A 372 -10.01 17.11 35.49
CA ASN A 372 -11.37 17.52 35.05
C ASN A 372 -11.38 18.24 33.69
N ASN A 373 -10.40 17.94 32.85
CA ASN A 373 -10.29 18.40 31.48
C ASN A 373 -9.66 17.32 30.58
N MET A 374 -9.89 17.42 29.27
CA MET A 374 -9.36 16.48 28.27
C MET A 374 -7.99 16.88 27.70
N LYS A 375 -7.33 17.89 28.27
CA LYS A 375 -6.00 18.34 27.86
C LYS A 375 -4.94 17.32 28.31
N SER A 376 -4.83 16.24 27.58
CA SER A 376 -3.82 15.16 27.75
C SER A 376 -3.32 14.71 26.39
N PRO A 377 -2.12 14.15 26.29
CA PRO A 377 -1.65 13.51 25.08
C PRO A 377 -2.65 12.47 24.61
N ILE A 378 -2.74 12.29 23.29
CA ILE A 378 -3.68 11.37 22.68
C ILE A 378 -3.11 9.95 22.77
N LEU A 379 -3.93 9.00 23.19
CA LEU A 379 -3.51 7.60 23.21
C LEU A 379 -3.31 7.08 21.78
N CYS A 380 -2.10 6.62 21.46
CA CYS A 380 -1.77 5.97 20.20
C CYS A 380 -1.45 4.48 20.43
N LEU A 381 -2.34 3.62 19.96
CA LEU A 381 -2.23 2.17 20.07
C LEU A 381 -1.46 1.62 18.87
N VAL A 382 -0.22 1.19 19.09
CA VAL A 382 0.67 0.73 18.02
C VAL A 382 0.92 -0.76 18.13
N GLY A 383 0.84 -1.48 17.03
CA GLY A 383 1.13 -2.92 17.04
C GLY A 383 0.63 -3.64 15.79
N PRO A 384 0.90 -4.93 15.68
CA PRO A 384 0.54 -5.71 14.50
C PRO A 384 -0.98 -5.79 14.29
N PRO A 385 -1.43 -6.12 13.08
CA PRO A 385 -2.85 -6.26 12.79
C PRO A 385 -3.49 -7.39 13.61
N GLY A 386 -4.74 -7.17 14.05
CA GLY A 386 -5.53 -8.20 14.75
C GLY A 386 -5.22 -8.37 16.24
N VAL A 387 -4.47 -7.45 16.87
CA VAL A 387 -4.22 -7.47 18.33
C VAL A 387 -5.27 -6.70 19.15
N GLY A 388 -6.35 -6.25 18.52
CA GLY A 388 -7.45 -5.62 19.25
C GLY A 388 -7.36 -4.11 19.45
N LYS A 389 -6.50 -3.39 18.73
CA LYS A 389 -6.34 -1.92 18.83
C LYS A 389 -7.68 -1.16 18.76
N THR A 390 -8.44 -1.40 17.71
CA THR A 390 -9.72 -0.73 17.46
C THR A 390 -10.82 -1.15 18.47
N SER A 391 -10.81 -2.42 18.89
CA SER A 391 -11.76 -2.89 19.92
C SER A 391 -11.44 -2.34 21.30
N LEU A 392 -10.16 -2.12 21.63
CA LEU A 392 -9.75 -1.48 22.86
C LEU A 392 -10.28 -0.03 22.95
N GLY A 393 -10.19 0.72 21.83
CA GLY A 393 -10.79 2.06 21.76
C GLY A 393 -12.31 2.05 22.00
N LYS A 394 -13.02 1.02 21.53
CA LYS A 394 -14.45 0.84 21.81
C LYS A 394 -14.70 0.57 23.29
N SER A 395 -13.91 -0.32 23.91
CA SER A 395 -14.07 -0.65 25.32
C SER A 395 -13.75 0.54 26.24
N VAL A 396 -12.84 1.44 25.82
CA VAL A 396 -12.62 2.72 26.52
C VAL A 396 -13.85 3.61 26.44
N ALA A 397 -14.50 3.70 25.28
CA ALA A 397 -15.73 4.47 25.13
C ALA A 397 -16.87 3.89 25.98
N ASP A 398 -17.01 2.57 25.99
CA ASP A 398 -18.01 1.85 26.82
C ASP A 398 -17.73 2.07 28.32
N ALA A 399 -16.46 2.09 28.73
CA ALA A 399 -16.04 2.32 30.10
C ALA A 399 -16.34 3.76 30.59
N LEU A 400 -16.27 4.75 29.69
CA LEU A 400 -16.61 6.15 29.94
C LEU A 400 -18.10 6.45 29.74
N GLU A 401 -18.89 5.50 29.28
CA GLU A 401 -20.29 5.67 28.87
C GLU A 401 -20.48 6.71 27.77
N ARG A 402 -19.46 6.91 26.93
CA ARG A 402 -19.47 7.81 25.79
C ARG A 402 -19.85 7.10 24.48
N LYS A 403 -20.38 7.87 23.54
CA LYS A 403 -20.62 7.37 22.19
C LYS A 403 -19.30 7.08 21.49
N TYR A 404 -19.25 5.97 20.78
CA TYR A 404 -18.09 5.49 20.04
C TYR A 404 -18.25 5.74 18.55
N ILE A 405 -17.25 6.35 17.92
CA ILE A 405 -17.15 6.47 16.47
C ILE A 405 -15.78 6.01 16.01
N ARG A 406 -15.74 5.26 14.93
CA ARG A 406 -14.51 4.87 14.23
C ARG A 406 -14.38 5.68 12.96
N LEU A 407 -13.27 6.37 12.80
CA LEU A 407 -12.88 7.09 11.59
C LEU A 407 -11.63 6.43 11.00
N SER A 408 -11.76 5.79 9.81
CA SER A 408 -10.62 5.24 9.10
C SER A 408 -9.92 6.36 8.33
N LEU A 409 -8.61 6.50 8.58
CA LEU A 409 -7.74 7.47 7.92
C LEU A 409 -6.93 6.86 6.78
N GLY A 410 -6.95 5.53 6.64
CA GLY A 410 -6.25 4.83 5.57
C GLY A 410 -6.78 5.21 4.19
N GLY A 411 -5.88 5.71 3.33
CA GLY A 411 -6.23 6.13 1.97
C GLY A 411 -6.74 7.57 1.85
N LEU A 412 -6.67 8.37 2.89
CA LEU A 412 -6.93 9.80 2.81
C LEU A 412 -5.71 10.51 2.22
N HIS A 413 -5.94 11.34 1.21
CA HIS A 413 -4.90 12.08 0.49
C HIS A 413 -5.18 13.59 0.41
N ASP A 414 -6.37 14.03 0.80
CA ASP A 414 -6.83 15.41 0.70
C ASP A 414 -7.16 15.98 2.09
N GLU A 415 -6.65 17.16 2.38
CA GLU A 415 -6.94 17.90 3.61
C GLU A 415 -8.44 18.21 3.77
N SER A 416 -9.15 18.44 2.66
CA SER A 416 -10.58 18.72 2.65
C SER A 416 -11.43 17.58 3.23
N GLU A 417 -10.93 16.34 3.23
CA GLU A 417 -11.59 15.24 3.90
C GLU A 417 -11.67 15.41 5.42
N ILE A 418 -10.70 16.12 6.02
CA ILE A 418 -10.69 16.44 7.47
C ILE A 418 -11.38 17.75 7.75
N ARG A 419 -11.02 18.80 6.99
CA ARG A 419 -11.52 20.19 7.20
C ARG A 419 -12.76 20.57 6.40
N GLY A 420 -13.30 19.65 5.60
CA GLY A 420 -14.44 19.94 4.75
C GLY A 420 -14.11 20.77 3.50
N HIS A 421 -15.01 20.75 2.56
CA HIS A 421 -14.94 21.54 1.33
C HIS A 421 -15.60 22.91 1.56
N ARG A 422 -15.16 23.94 0.85
CA ARG A 422 -15.84 25.25 0.89
C ARG A 422 -17.28 25.08 0.40
N LYS A 423 -18.25 25.59 1.16
CA LYS A 423 -19.68 25.42 0.90
C LYS A 423 -20.17 25.96 -0.45
N THR A 424 -19.36 26.79 -1.12
CA THR A 424 -19.69 27.36 -2.44
C THR A 424 -19.60 26.37 -3.59
N TYR A 425 -19.00 25.21 -3.39
CA TYR A 425 -18.88 24.18 -4.43
C TYR A 425 -20.10 23.26 -4.43
N ILE A 426 -20.62 22.91 -5.62
CA ILE A 426 -21.68 21.92 -5.73
C ILE A 426 -21.15 20.57 -5.23
N GLY A 427 -21.87 19.97 -4.29
CA GLY A 427 -21.44 18.72 -3.64
C GLY A 427 -20.48 18.90 -2.46
N ALA A 428 -20.23 20.14 -2.00
CA ALA A 428 -19.44 20.38 -0.80
C ALA A 428 -20.03 19.68 0.42
N MET A 429 -19.15 19.12 1.25
CA MET A 429 -19.51 18.43 2.49
C MET A 429 -18.59 18.87 3.63
N ALA A 430 -19.11 18.81 4.85
CA ALA A 430 -18.32 18.98 6.05
C ALA A 430 -17.24 17.90 6.18
N GLY A 431 -16.17 18.21 6.89
CA GLY A 431 -15.10 17.28 7.15
C GLY A 431 -15.56 16.06 7.95
N ARG A 432 -14.85 14.96 7.79
CA ARG A 432 -15.19 13.68 8.44
C ARG A 432 -15.24 13.76 9.97
N ILE A 433 -14.52 14.69 10.59
CA ILE A 433 -14.56 14.92 12.04
C ILE A 433 -15.97 15.40 12.45
N LEU A 434 -16.47 16.47 11.83
CA LEU A 434 -17.80 16.99 12.14
C LEU A 434 -18.93 16.03 11.73
N GLN A 435 -18.77 15.32 10.61
CA GLN A 435 -19.70 14.25 10.24
C GLN A 435 -19.75 13.15 11.30
N SER A 436 -18.60 12.81 11.89
CA SER A 436 -18.52 11.83 12.98
C SER A 436 -19.22 12.31 14.23
N ILE A 437 -19.08 13.58 14.58
CA ILE A 437 -19.75 14.20 15.72
C ILE A 437 -21.26 14.24 15.49
N LYS A 438 -21.72 14.66 14.31
CA LYS A 438 -23.14 14.58 13.92
C LYS A 438 -23.69 13.18 14.12
N LYS A 439 -22.98 12.15 13.61
CA LYS A 439 -23.37 10.75 13.75
C LYS A 439 -23.40 10.27 15.20
N ALA A 440 -22.50 10.76 16.05
CA ALA A 440 -22.48 10.44 17.48
C ALA A 440 -23.69 11.04 18.23
N GLY A 441 -24.20 12.18 17.79
CA GLY A 441 -25.27 12.91 18.45
C GLY A 441 -24.87 13.56 19.79
N THR A 442 -23.58 13.62 20.09
CA THR A 442 -23.00 14.22 21.30
C THR A 442 -21.69 14.94 20.96
N SER A 443 -21.37 16.04 21.68
CA SER A 443 -20.15 16.82 21.47
C SER A 443 -18.91 16.24 22.17
N ASN A 444 -19.04 15.19 22.97
CA ASN A 444 -17.95 14.53 23.68
C ASN A 444 -17.82 13.02 23.35
N PRO A 445 -17.91 12.58 22.09
CA PRO A 445 -17.72 11.18 21.76
C PRO A 445 -16.26 10.76 21.98
N VAL A 446 -16.03 9.45 21.94
CA VAL A 446 -14.71 8.86 21.70
C VAL A 446 -14.57 8.58 20.21
N ILE A 447 -13.64 9.24 19.56
CA ILE A 447 -13.34 9.04 18.14
C ILE A 447 -12.05 8.26 18.00
N VAL A 448 -12.13 7.05 17.42
CA VAL A 448 -10.97 6.24 17.10
C VAL A 448 -10.51 6.56 15.68
N LEU A 449 -9.33 7.16 15.58
CA LEU A 449 -8.61 7.45 14.34
C LEU A 449 -7.82 6.21 13.93
N ASP A 450 -8.41 5.41 13.05
CA ASP A 450 -7.86 4.11 12.70
C ASP A 450 -6.92 4.20 11.50
N GLU A 451 -5.78 3.49 11.57
CA GLU A 451 -4.74 3.44 10.52
C GLU A 451 -4.11 4.82 10.22
N ILE A 452 -3.76 5.60 11.25
CA ILE A 452 -3.09 6.90 11.08
C ILE A 452 -1.73 6.81 10.37
N ASP A 453 -1.08 5.64 10.43
CA ASP A 453 0.16 5.32 9.71
C ASP A 453 -0.01 5.17 8.20
N LYS A 454 -1.25 5.16 7.69
CA LYS A 454 -1.58 5.05 6.26
C LYS A 454 -2.08 6.35 5.64
N LEU A 455 -1.87 7.47 6.31
CA LEU A 455 -2.12 8.79 5.73
C LEU A 455 -1.18 9.01 4.54
N GLY A 456 -1.74 9.36 3.40
CA GLY A 456 -0.96 9.68 2.19
C GLY A 456 -0.55 11.15 2.16
N THR A 457 0.61 11.45 1.57
CA THR A 457 0.95 12.81 1.15
C THR A 457 0.39 13.03 -0.26
N GLY A 458 -0.57 13.92 -0.40
CA GLY A 458 -1.22 14.23 -1.68
C GLY A 458 -0.71 15.54 -2.29
N THR A 459 -1.02 15.77 -3.56
CA THR A 459 -0.74 17.02 -4.27
C THR A 459 -1.71 18.15 -3.88
N HIS A 460 -2.82 17.82 -3.21
CA HIS A 460 -3.90 18.74 -2.83
C HIS A 460 -4.03 18.95 -1.32
N GLY A 461 -2.92 19.27 -0.66
CA GLY A 461 -2.88 19.49 0.79
C GLY A 461 -2.34 18.30 1.56
N ASP A 462 -2.10 18.51 2.86
CA ASP A 462 -1.56 17.50 3.78
C ASP A 462 -2.58 17.20 4.88
N PRO A 463 -3.25 16.03 4.83
CA PRO A 463 -4.18 15.62 5.88
C PRO A 463 -3.57 15.58 7.28
N SER A 464 -2.24 15.35 7.37
CA SER A 464 -1.54 15.34 8.64
C SER A 464 -1.51 16.71 9.29
N SER A 465 -1.39 17.78 8.50
CA SER A 465 -1.44 19.17 8.99
C SER A 465 -2.82 19.52 9.55
N ALA A 466 -3.91 19.09 8.89
CA ALA A 466 -5.25 19.24 9.40
C ALA A 466 -5.47 18.48 10.72
N LEU A 467 -4.90 17.26 10.83
CA LEU A 467 -4.98 16.48 12.06
C LEU A 467 -4.19 17.12 13.21
N LEU A 468 -3.09 17.84 12.94
CA LEU A 468 -2.38 18.56 14.00
C LEU A 468 -3.28 19.56 14.72
N GLU A 469 -4.13 20.28 14.02
CA GLU A 469 -5.09 21.20 14.62
C GLU A 469 -6.17 20.46 15.42
N VAL A 470 -6.70 19.37 14.88
CA VAL A 470 -7.71 18.52 15.56
C VAL A 470 -7.17 17.93 16.86
N LEU A 471 -5.90 17.51 16.83
CA LEU A 471 -5.27 16.76 17.92
C LEU A 471 -4.50 17.64 18.92
N ASP A 472 -4.35 18.93 18.63
CA ASP A 472 -3.70 19.87 19.54
C ASP A 472 -4.69 20.39 20.59
N PRO A 473 -4.50 20.07 21.88
CA PRO A 473 -5.41 20.54 22.94
C PRO A 473 -5.46 22.07 23.13
N GLU A 474 -4.51 22.81 22.55
CA GLU A 474 -4.47 24.26 22.60
C GLU A 474 -5.27 24.91 21.46
N GLN A 475 -5.42 24.20 20.33
CA GLN A 475 -6.08 24.71 19.11
C GLN A 475 -7.46 24.10 18.88
N ASN A 476 -7.71 22.89 19.37
CA ASN A 476 -8.93 22.14 19.06
C ASN A 476 -10.22 22.67 19.68
N ASN A 477 -10.14 23.67 20.58
CA ASN A 477 -11.30 24.36 21.14
C ASN A 477 -12.04 25.25 20.12
N SER A 478 -11.41 25.54 18.98
CA SER A 478 -11.97 26.32 17.89
C SER A 478 -11.57 25.74 16.53
N PHE A 479 -11.83 24.42 16.34
CA PHE A 479 -11.54 23.74 15.09
C PHE A 479 -12.37 24.34 13.95
N TYR A 480 -11.69 24.85 12.92
CA TYR A 480 -12.32 25.45 11.76
C TYR A 480 -12.54 24.48 10.62
N ASP A 481 -13.80 24.21 10.31
CA ASP A 481 -14.20 23.42 9.13
C ASP A 481 -14.64 24.37 8.01
N ASN A 482 -14.10 24.16 6.80
CA ASN A 482 -14.37 25.03 5.65
C ASN A 482 -15.84 25.02 5.18
N TYR A 483 -16.57 23.93 5.48
CA TYR A 483 -17.99 23.83 5.18
C TYR A 483 -18.83 24.54 6.24
N LEU A 484 -18.48 24.36 7.51
CA LEU A 484 -19.21 24.95 8.62
C LEU A 484 -19.00 26.46 8.73
N GLU A 485 -17.83 26.98 8.34
CA GLU A 485 -17.41 28.40 8.37
C GLU A 485 -17.46 29.06 9.78
N ILE A 486 -17.51 28.27 10.82
CA ILE A 486 -17.42 28.69 12.23
C ILE A 486 -16.63 27.64 13.01
N GLY A 487 -15.96 28.08 14.09
CA GLY A 487 -15.20 27.15 14.95
C GLY A 487 -16.14 26.21 15.72
N TYR A 488 -15.73 24.92 15.78
CA TYR A 488 -16.40 23.93 16.60
C TYR A 488 -15.48 23.46 17.73
N ASP A 489 -15.99 23.41 18.95
CA ASP A 489 -15.19 22.97 20.11
C ASP A 489 -15.04 21.45 20.16
N LEU A 490 -13.81 20.98 19.87
CA LEU A 490 -13.39 19.60 19.99
C LEU A 490 -12.70 19.28 21.30
N SER A 491 -12.53 20.22 22.22
CA SER A 491 -11.72 20.07 23.43
C SER A 491 -12.22 18.99 24.39
N LYS A 492 -13.49 18.59 24.28
CA LYS A 492 -14.11 17.53 25.08
C LYS A 492 -14.21 16.19 24.35
N VAL A 493 -13.82 16.13 23.08
CA VAL A 493 -13.73 14.89 22.31
C VAL A 493 -12.50 14.10 22.76
N MET A 494 -12.66 12.81 23.00
CA MET A 494 -11.54 11.93 23.28
C MET A 494 -11.08 11.27 21.98
N PHE A 495 -9.88 11.58 21.54
CA PHE A 495 -9.26 10.93 20.39
C PHE A 495 -8.37 9.78 20.82
N ILE A 496 -8.47 8.65 20.11
CA ILE A 496 -7.58 7.49 20.25
C ILE A 496 -7.08 7.15 18.86
N ALA A 497 -5.77 7.17 18.65
CA ALA A 497 -5.17 6.79 17.37
C ALA A 497 -4.80 5.31 17.37
N THR A 498 -4.85 4.67 16.20
CA THR A 498 -4.29 3.33 16.00
C THR A 498 -3.31 3.33 14.83
N ALA A 499 -2.22 2.60 14.96
CA ALA A 499 -1.20 2.44 13.93
C ALA A 499 -0.65 1.02 13.90
N ASN A 500 -0.15 0.59 12.77
CA ASN A 500 0.63 -0.65 12.68
C ASN A 500 2.13 -0.38 12.84
N SER A 501 2.59 0.79 12.36
CA SER A 501 3.98 1.24 12.44
C SER A 501 4.04 2.72 12.77
N LEU A 502 5.11 3.14 13.43
CA LEU A 502 5.39 4.57 13.69
C LEU A 502 6.19 5.24 12.58
N SER A 503 6.84 4.47 11.73
CA SER A 503 7.83 4.97 10.76
C SER A 503 7.26 5.91 9.69
N THR A 504 5.97 5.80 9.40
CA THR A 504 5.28 6.60 8.38
C THR A 504 4.51 7.79 8.96
N ILE A 505 4.41 7.88 10.30
CA ILE A 505 3.70 8.97 10.96
C ILE A 505 4.64 10.17 11.08
N GLN A 506 4.13 11.36 10.75
CA GLN A 506 4.88 12.60 10.87
C GLN A 506 5.29 12.85 12.34
N ARG A 507 6.53 13.30 12.55
CA ARG A 507 7.09 13.52 13.88
C ARG A 507 6.27 14.49 14.74
N ALA A 508 5.74 15.54 14.12
CA ALA A 508 4.89 16.51 14.80
C ALA A 508 3.59 15.90 15.39
N LEU A 509 3.03 14.87 14.74
CA LEU A 509 1.90 14.11 15.28
C LEU A 509 2.33 13.21 16.43
N LEU A 510 3.48 12.53 16.29
CA LEU A 510 4.03 11.65 17.33
C LEU A 510 4.29 12.39 18.63
N ASP A 511 4.78 13.63 18.57
CA ASP A 511 5.06 14.47 19.73
C ASP A 511 3.80 14.80 20.56
N ARG A 512 2.62 14.67 19.99
CA ARG A 512 1.32 14.88 20.65
C ARG A 512 0.67 13.60 21.16
N MET A 513 1.32 12.45 20.95
CA MET A 513 0.75 11.14 21.23
C MET A 513 1.48 10.43 22.36
N GLU A 514 0.71 9.83 23.25
CA GLU A 514 1.21 8.82 24.19
C GLU A 514 1.17 7.45 23.52
N ILE A 515 2.36 6.91 23.21
CA ILE A 515 2.50 5.66 22.46
C ILE A 515 2.34 4.47 23.39
N ILE A 516 1.37 3.61 23.11
CA ILE A 516 1.16 2.33 23.79
C ILE A 516 1.41 1.21 22.79
N ASN A 517 2.49 0.44 23.00
CA ASN A 517 2.85 -0.67 22.14
C ASN A 517 2.07 -1.93 22.51
N LEU A 518 1.32 -2.46 21.57
CA LEU A 518 0.61 -3.72 21.64
C LEU A 518 1.45 -4.82 21.01
N SER A 519 1.91 -5.77 21.79
CA SER A 519 2.58 -6.97 21.28
C SER A 519 1.58 -8.00 20.74
N GLY A 520 2.07 -8.98 20.00
CA GLY A 520 1.26 -10.14 19.60
C GLY A 520 0.85 -11.00 20.79
N TYR A 521 -0.16 -11.84 20.57
CA TYR A 521 -0.66 -12.79 21.56
C TYR A 521 0.13 -14.10 21.56
N THR A 522 0.27 -14.70 22.73
CA THR A 522 0.79 -16.06 22.89
C THR A 522 -0.23 -17.09 22.39
N LEU A 523 0.20 -18.33 22.26
CA LEU A 523 -0.70 -19.43 21.87
C LEU A 523 -1.85 -19.59 22.88
N GLU A 524 -1.53 -19.56 24.16
CA GLU A 524 -2.47 -19.70 25.27
C GLU A 524 -3.47 -18.53 25.28
N GLU A 525 -2.96 -17.30 25.12
CA GLU A 525 -3.81 -16.10 25.01
C GLU A 525 -4.75 -16.19 23.80
N LYS A 526 -4.27 -16.65 22.65
CA LYS A 526 -5.11 -16.83 21.46
C LYS A 526 -6.22 -17.89 21.68
N VAL A 527 -5.90 -18.98 22.34
CA VAL A 527 -6.89 -20.03 22.69
C VAL A 527 -7.96 -19.46 23.61
N GLU A 528 -7.57 -18.71 24.65
CA GLU A 528 -8.53 -18.09 25.57
C GLU A 528 -9.37 -17.00 24.87
N ILE A 529 -8.76 -16.16 24.03
CA ILE A 529 -9.47 -15.16 23.24
C ILE A 529 -10.48 -15.84 22.30
N ALA A 530 -10.06 -16.90 21.62
CA ALA A 530 -10.93 -17.67 20.74
C ALA A 530 -12.14 -18.23 21.48
N LYS A 531 -11.90 -18.82 22.65
CA LYS A 531 -12.95 -19.46 23.46
C LYS A 531 -13.91 -18.43 24.06
N ARG A 532 -13.40 -17.33 24.63
CA ARG A 532 -14.22 -16.34 25.33
C ARG A 532 -14.99 -15.43 24.41
N HIS A 533 -14.36 -15.04 23.27
CA HIS A 533 -14.85 -13.97 22.41
C HIS A 533 -15.14 -14.44 20.98
N LEU A 534 -14.12 -14.93 20.24
CA LEU A 534 -14.26 -15.13 18.80
C LEU A 534 -15.27 -16.23 18.45
N LEU A 535 -15.21 -17.37 19.11
CA LEU A 535 -16.11 -18.47 18.81
C LEU A 535 -17.58 -18.09 19.09
N LYS A 536 -17.84 -17.41 20.21
CA LYS A 536 -19.19 -16.94 20.54
C LYS A 536 -19.70 -15.93 19.52
N LYS A 537 -18.82 -15.01 19.11
CA LYS A 537 -19.11 -14.02 18.08
C LYS A 537 -19.46 -14.70 16.76
N GLN A 538 -18.64 -15.66 16.31
CA GLN A 538 -18.86 -16.35 15.05
C GLN A 538 -20.11 -17.23 15.05
N ILE A 539 -20.43 -17.89 16.17
CA ILE A 539 -21.68 -18.60 16.33
C ILE A 539 -22.89 -17.68 16.14
N HIS A 540 -22.87 -16.53 16.81
CA HIS A 540 -23.96 -15.55 16.71
C HIS A 540 -24.08 -14.93 15.30
N GLU A 541 -22.95 -14.52 14.69
CA GLU A 541 -22.93 -13.89 13.37
C GLU A 541 -23.40 -14.82 12.23
N HIS A 542 -23.26 -16.14 12.42
CA HIS A 542 -23.69 -17.14 11.45
C HIS A 542 -25.06 -17.78 11.79
N GLY A 543 -25.79 -17.24 12.78
CA GLY A 543 -27.10 -17.70 13.15
C GLY A 543 -27.13 -19.11 13.79
N LEU A 544 -25.99 -19.54 14.36
CA LEU A 544 -25.84 -20.82 15.02
C LEU A 544 -26.14 -20.71 16.50
N SER A 545 -26.54 -21.83 17.11
CA SER A 545 -26.61 -21.99 18.54
C SER A 545 -25.32 -22.56 19.13
N ALA A 546 -25.07 -22.35 20.43
CA ALA A 546 -23.90 -22.88 21.11
C ALA A 546 -23.86 -24.42 21.18
N GLN A 547 -24.97 -25.10 20.85
CA GLN A 547 -25.04 -26.55 20.83
C GLN A 547 -24.59 -27.12 19.48
N GLU A 548 -24.75 -26.37 18.41
CA GLU A 548 -24.46 -26.75 17.01
C GLU A 548 -22.98 -26.66 16.61
N LEU A 549 -22.20 -25.85 17.31
CA LEU A 549 -20.76 -25.77 17.06
C LEU A 549 -19.98 -25.79 18.37
N LYS A 550 -19.20 -26.84 18.59
CA LYS A 550 -18.36 -27.01 19.77
C LYS A 550 -16.92 -27.26 19.38
N LEU A 551 -16.03 -26.36 19.80
CA LEU A 551 -14.58 -26.49 19.65
C LEU A 551 -13.92 -26.44 21.02
N GLY A 552 -13.18 -27.48 21.37
CA GLY A 552 -12.40 -27.54 22.60
C GLY A 552 -11.06 -26.85 22.50
N SER A 553 -10.36 -26.78 23.63
CA SER A 553 -9.02 -26.15 23.66
C SER A 553 -7.99 -26.85 22.75
N LYS A 554 -8.10 -28.16 22.56
CA LYS A 554 -7.22 -28.93 21.66
C LYS A 554 -7.43 -28.57 20.20
N GLU A 555 -8.68 -28.47 19.78
CA GLU A 555 -9.09 -28.12 18.44
C GLU A 555 -8.70 -26.66 18.12
N LEU A 556 -8.95 -25.74 19.06
CA LEU A 556 -8.54 -24.34 18.92
C LEU A 556 -7.01 -24.20 18.83
N LYS A 557 -6.28 -24.93 19.67
CA LYS A 557 -4.81 -24.96 19.61
C LYS A 557 -4.32 -25.45 18.24
N HIS A 558 -4.91 -26.53 17.72
CA HIS A 558 -4.60 -27.05 16.41
C HIS A 558 -4.85 -26.02 15.29
N ILE A 559 -6.01 -25.35 15.30
CA ILE A 559 -6.33 -24.30 14.33
C ILE A 559 -5.26 -23.18 14.35
N ILE A 560 -4.84 -22.76 15.55
CA ILE A 560 -3.85 -21.69 15.71
C ILE A 560 -2.49 -22.13 15.19
N GLU A 561 -2.03 -23.32 15.56
CA GLU A 561 -0.70 -23.83 15.20
C GLU A 561 -0.59 -24.24 13.74
N ALA A 562 -1.63 -24.90 13.20
CA ALA A 562 -1.61 -25.52 11.89
C ALA A 562 -2.17 -24.61 10.77
N HIS A 563 -3.05 -23.67 11.08
CA HIS A 563 -3.75 -22.88 10.06
C HIS A 563 -3.60 -21.36 10.23
N THR A 564 -2.80 -20.88 11.20
CA THR A 564 -2.54 -19.44 11.35
C THR A 564 -1.04 -19.16 11.55
N ARG A 565 -0.53 -18.14 10.81
CA ARG A 565 0.77 -17.52 11.06
C ARG A 565 0.54 -16.02 11.20
N GLU A 566 0.22 -15.58 12.41
CA GLU A 566 -0.06 -14.16 12.69
C GLU A 566 0.24 -13.84 14.17
N SER A 567 0.58 -12.60 14.45
CA SER A 567 0.72 -12.11 15.83
C SER A 567 -0.62 -11.90 16.53
N GLY A 568 -1.62 -11.46 15.77
CA GLY A 568 -2.97 -11.23 16.29
C GLY A 568 -3.90 -12.45 16.17
N VAL A 569 -5.18 -12.18 16.04
CA VAL A 569 -6.25 -13.19 15.94
C VAL A 569 -7.17 -13.01 14.73
N ARG A 570 -6.77 -12.19 13.75
CA ARG A 570 -7.64 -11.88 12.59
C ARG A 570 -7.81 -13.06 11.64
N ARG A 571 -6.75 -13.83 11.41
CA ARG A 571 -6.81 -15.05 10.59
C ARG A 571 -7.51 -16.17 11.35
N LEU A 572 -7.26 -16.28 12.65
CA LEU A 572 -7.98 -17.20 13.53
C LEU A 572 -9.49 -16.95 13.47
N GLU A 573 -9.93 -15.70 13.56
CA GLU A 573 -11.33 -15.32 13.42
C GLU A 573 -11.91 -15.75 12.06
N LYS A 574 -11.18 -15.53 10.97
CA LYS A 574 -11.59 -15.97 9.62
C LYS A 574 -11.70 -17.49 9.51
N ASN A 575 -10.80 -18.23 10.15
CA ASN A 575 -10.84 -19.69 10.16
C ASN A 575 -12.03 -20.21 10.97
N LEU A 576 -12.31 -19.61 12.12
CA LEU A 576 -13.51 -19.93 12.91
C LEU A 576 -14.79 -19.61 12.13
N ALA A 577 -14.83 -18.50 11.40
CA ALA A 577 -15.93 -18.15 10.51
C ALA A 577 -16.10 -19.17 9.37
N ALA A 578 -15.01 -19.72 8.82
CA ALA A 578 -15.08 -20.76 7.79
C ALA A 578 -15.70 -22.05 8.34
N ILE A 579 -15.32 -22.44 9.56
CA ILE A 579 -15.90 -23.60 10.24
C ILE A 579 -17.39 -23.36 10.54
N ALA A 580 -17.75 -22.17 11.04
CA ALA A 580 -19.13 -21.81 11.31
C ALA A 580 -19.99 -21.84 10.04
N ARG A 581 -19.49 -21.33 8.91
CA ARG A 581 -20.18 -21.41 7.60
C ARG A 581 -20.36 -22.85 7.13
N TRP A 582 -19.35 -23.70 7.32
CA TRP A 582 -19.48 -25.11 6.98
C TRP A 582 -20.59 -25.77 7.81
N VAL A 583 -20.67 -25.52 9.13
CA VAL A 583 -21.74 -26.02 9.99
C VAL A 583 -23.10 -25.51 9.55
N ALA A 584 -23.23 -24.20 9.28
CA ALA A 584 -24.46 -23.60 8.78
C ALA A 584 -24.95 -24.28 7.49
N LEU A 585 -24.00 -24.58 6.57
CA LEU A 585 -24.32 -25.33 5.35
C LEU A 585 -24.83 -26.73 5.60
N GLN A 586 -24.23 -27.48 6.57
CA GLN A 586 -24.71 -28.82 6.92
C GLN A 586 -26.15 -28.76 7.45
N ILE A 587 -26.45 -27.85 8.37
CA ILE A 587 -27.78 -27.64 8.93
C ILE A 587 -28.81 -27.29 7.85
N THR A 588 -28.47 -26.33 6.99
CA THR A 588 -29.39 -25.88 5.93
C THR A 588 -29.66 -26.96 4.90
N MET A 589 -28.68 -27.84 4.64
CA MET A 589 -28.83 -29.00 3.74
C MET A 589 -29.43 -30.23 4.42
N ASN A 590 -29.83 -30.18 5.71
CA ASN A 590 -30.30 -31.29 6.52
C ASN A 590 -29.35 -32.50 6.50
N LYS A 591 -28.03 -32.25 6.49
CA LYS A 591 -27.00 -33.29 6.52
C LYS A 591 -26.61 -33.57 7.97
N GLU A 592 -26.44 -34.84 8.30
CA GLU A 592 -25.92 -35.24 9.61
C GLU A 592 -24.44 -34.80 9.75
N TYR A 593 -24.09 -34.20 10.87
CA TYR A 593 -22.75 -33.85 11.27
C TYR A 593 -22.59 -33.92 12.78
N ASP A 594 -21.36 -34.07 13.25
CA ASP A 594 -21.07 -34.01 14.70
C ASP A 594 -20.84 -32.53 15.10
N PRO A 595 -21.63 -32.01 16.05
CA PRO A 595 -21.41 -30.65 16.58
C PRO A 595 -20.01 -30.45 17.20
N LYS A 596 -19.36 -31.54 17.66
CA LYS A 596 -18.00 -31.54 18.16
C LYS A 596 -17.04 -31.79 16.99
N ILE A 597 -16.61 -30.71 16.33
CA ILE A 597 -15.77 -30.81 15.14
C ILE A 597 -14.39 -31.37 15.50
N SER A 598 -14.05 -32.53 14.95
CA SER A 598 -12.76 -33.17 15.16
C SER A 598 -11.62 -32.47 14.40
N ILE A 599 -10.36 -32.66 14.85
CA ILE A 599 -9.16 -32.10 14.19
C ILE A 599 -9.09 -32.50 12.70
N LYS A 600 -9.38 -33.77 12.40
CA LYS A 600 -9.39 -34.25 11.01
C LYS A 600 -10.41 -33.47 10.15
N LYS A 601 -11.60 -33.20 10.74
CA LYS A 601 -12.64 -32.43 10.04
C LYS A 601 -12.25 -30.96 9.86
N ILE A 602 -11.54 -30.40 10.84
CA ILE A 602 -10.97 -29.04 10.72
C ILE A 602 -10.00 -28.95 9.53
N ASP A 603 -9.11 -29.94 9.40
CA ASP A 603 -8.15 -29.97 8.27
C ASP A 603 -8.85 -30.15 6.91
N GLU A 604 -9.95 -30.91 6.86
CA GLU A 604 -10.78 -31.02 5.65
C GLU A 604 -11.44 -29.68 5.28
N ILE A 605 -11.93 -28.91 6.27
CA ILE A 605 -12.62 -27.62 6.05
C ILE A 605 -11.64 -26.50 5.71
N LEU A 606 -10.52 -26.44 6.43
CA LEU A 606 -9.54 -25.33 6.28
C LEU A 606 -8.44 -25.62 5.26
N GLY A 607 -8.35 -26.86 4.77
CA GLY A 607 -7.34 -27.31 3.82
C GLY A 607 -6.09 -27.88 4.51
N VAL A 608 -5.05 -28.11 3.72
CA VAL A 608 -3.80 -28.68 4.19
C VAL A 608 -3.18 -27.83 5.29
N PRO A 609 -2.84 -28.41 6.46
CA PRO A 609 -2.11 -27.70 7.49
C PRO A 609 -0.82 -27.08 6.95
N MET A 610 -0.52 -25.86 7.38
CA MET A 610 0.78 -25.26 7.08
C MET A 610 1.86 -26.15 7.67
N SER A 611 2.83 -26.56 6.86
CA SER A 611 4.00 -27.28 7.35
C SER A 611 4.58 -26.51 8.54
N LYS A 612 4.71 -27.17 9.69
CA LYS A 612 5.59 -26.64 10.73
C LYS A 612 6.96 -26.50 10.03
N ALA A 613 7.54 -25.31 10.04
CA ALA A 613 8.97 -25.23 9.90
C ALA A 613 9.51 -25.96 11.13
N VAL A 614 9.58 -27.29 11.02
CA VAL A 614 10.29 -28.11 11.98
C VAL A 614 11.69 -27.56 11.89
N SER A 615 12.21 -27.06 13.02
CA SER A 615 13.62 -27.11 13.25
C SER A 615 13.99 -28.58 13.10
N GLU A 616 14.14 -29.05 11.85
CA GLU A 616 14.98 -30.19 11.59
C GLU A 616 16.26 -29.80 12.29
N THR A 617 16.65 -30.60 13.24
CA THR A 617 17.89 -30.46 13.96
C THR A 617 18.96 -30.62 12.91
N THR A 618 19.26 -29.54 12.22
CA THR A 618 20.34 -29.48 11.25
C THR A 618 21.62 -29.55 12.05
N ASN A 619 22.05 -30.79 12.30
CA ASN A 619 23.35 -31.08 12.85
C ASN A 619 24.42 -30.92 11.76
N GLU A 620 24.30 -29.84 10.98
CA GLU A 620 25.13 -29.54 9.82
C GLU A 620 26.03 -28.35 10.12
N THR A 621 27.21 -28.35 9.50
CA THR A 621 28.13 -27.22 9.57
C THR A 621 27.61 -26.06 8.72
N GLY A 622 27.79 -24.85 9.21
CA GLY A 622 27.38 -23.65 8.46
C GLY A 622 25.89 -23.29 8.57
N VAL A 623 25.05 -24.07 9.25
CA VAL A 623 23.63 -23.78 9.40
C VAL A 623 23.31 -23.29 10.81
N VAL A 624 22.76 -22.08 10.93
CA VAL A 624 22.41 -21.44 12.20
C VAL A 624 20.96 -20.98 12.17
N THR A 625 20.25 -21.18 13.28
CA THR A 625 18.92 -20.64 13.47
C THR A 625 18.97 -19.24 14.07
N GLY A 626 18.58 -18.25 13.32
CA GLY A 626 18.35 -16.88 13.78
C GLY A 626 16.91 -16.65 14.20
N LEU A 627 16.66 -15.56 14.92
CA LEU A 627 15.33 -15.10 15.29
C LEU A 627 15.02 -13.77 14.62
N ALA A 628 13.94 -13.74 13.84
CA ALA A 628 13.45 -12.55 13.14
C ALA A 628 12.17 -12.01 13.79
N TRP A 629 11.95 -10.73 13.60
CA TRP A 629 10.67 -10.08 13.88
C TRP A 629 10.11 -9.52 12.58
N THR A 630 8.83 -9.79 12.33
CA THR A 630 8.10 -9.36 11.12
C THR A 630 6.80 -8.67 11.53
N SER A 631 6.14 -8.01 10.58
CA SER A 631 4.83 -7.40 10.79
C SER A 631 3.75 -8.40 11.23
N VAL A 632 3.96 -9.70 11.01
CA VAL A 632 3.05 -10.77 11.43
C VAL A 632 3.49 -11.50 12.70
N GLY A 633 4.60 -11.08 13.32
CA GLY A 633 5.13 -11.62 14.58
C GLY A 633 6.57 -12.10 14.48
N GLY A 634 7.03 -12.79 15.52
CA GLY A 634 8.35 -13.42 15.50
C GLY A 634 8.35 -14.67 14.61
N ASP A 635 9.46 -14.92 13.94
CA ASP A 635 9.70 -16.11 13.13
C ASP A 635 11.13 -16.61 13.31
N ILE A 636 11.41 -17.85 12.92
CA ILE A 636 12.77 -18.39 12.86
C ILE A 636 13.33 -18.12 11.46
N LEU A 637 14.63 -17.95 11.39
CA LEU A 637 15.36 -17.69 10.17
C LEU A 637 16.53 -18.62 10.08
N PHE A 638 16.60 -19.47 9.07
CA PHE A 638 17.78 -20.28 8.81
C PHE A 638 18.83 -19.46 8.05
N ILE A 639 20.06 -19.51 8.51
CA ILE A 639 21.21 -18.88 7.87
C ILE A 639 22.18 -19.97 7.54
N GLU A 640 22.40 -20.16 6.27
CA GLU A 640 23.26 -21.20 5.73
C GLU A 640 24.51 -20.56 5.14
N SER A 641 25.67 -21.11 5.41
CA SER A 641 26.90 -20.69 4.75
C SER A 641 27.68 -21.89 4.21
N ILE A 642 28.35 -21.70 3.10
CA ILE A 642 29.17 -22.69 2.46
C ILE A 642 30.45 -22.07 1.93
N LEU A 643 31.54 -22.85 1.97
CA LEU A 643 32.83 -22.45 1.43
C LEU A 643 33.02 -23.04 0.05
N SER A 644 33.64 -22.30 -0.85
CA SER A 644 34.07 -22.73 -2.17
C SER A 644 35.46 -22.16 -2.46
N ASN A 645 36.26 -22.85 -3.31
CA ASN A 645 37.58 -22.34 -3.70
C ASN A 645 37.42 -20.99 -4.43
N GLY A 646 38.29 -20.02 -4.09
CA GLY A 646 38.15 -18.68 -4.64
C GLY A 646 39.22 -17.70 -4.15
N LYS A 647 38.83 -16.45 -3.91
CA LYS A 647 39.72 -15.34 -3.54
C LYS A 647 39.24 -14.58 -2.28
N GLY A 648 38.65 -15.28 -1.34
CA GLY A 648 38.15 -14.67 -0.08
C GLY A 648 36.95 -13.76 -0.25
N THR A 649 36.11 -13.94 -1.29
CA THR A 649 34.95 -13.08 -1.56
C THR A 649 33.71 -13.56 -0.82
N LEU A 650 32.89 -12.60 -0.37
CA LEU A 650 31.57 -12.85 0.21
C LEU A 650 30.48 -12.69 -0.86
N SER A 651 29.65 -13.68 -1.00
CA SER A 651 28.43 -13.61 -1.81
C SER A 651 27.21 -13.94 -0.98
N MET A 652 26.06 -13.34 -1.33
CA MET A 652 24.85 -13.45 -0.52
C MET A 652 23.61 -13.62 -1.42
N THR A 653 22.71 -14.51 -1.00
CA THR A 653 21.40 -14.73 -1.64
C THR A 653 20.29 -14.83 -0.59
N GLY A 654 19.01 -14.64 -0.98
CA GLY A 654 17.86 -14.74 -0.08
C GLY A 654 17.06 -13.46 0.09
N ASN A 655 17.14 -12.51 -0.88
CA ASN A 655 16.42 -11.23 -0.88
C ASN A 655 16.73 -10.39 0.38
N LEU A 656 18.04 -10.19 0.64
CA LEU A 656 18.55 -9.46 1.78
C LEU A 656 18.58 -7.95 1.49
N GLY A 657 18.07 -7.16 2.42
CA GLY A 657 18.16 -5.70 2.38
C GLY A 657 19.58 -5.18 2.66
N THR A 658 19.74 -3.86 2.59
CA THR A 658 21.06 -3.20 2.70
C THR A 658 21.70 -3.40 4.07
N VAL A 659 20.92 -3.22 5.14
CA VAL A 659 21.42 -3.34 6.53
C VAL A 659 21.87 -4.77 6.84
N MET A 660 21.14 -5.76 6.33
CA MET A 660 21.49 -7.16 6.54
C MET A 660 22.75 -7.55 5.76
N LYS A 661 22.96 -7.00 4.56
CA LYS A 661 24.20 -7.17 3.77
C LYS A 661 25.40 -6.51 4.44
N GLU A 662 25.23 -5.31 4.98
CA GLU A 662 26.27 -4.64 5.77
C GLU A 662 26.64 -5.45 7.00
N SER A 663 25.66 -6.02 7.71
CA SER A 663 25.88 -6.87 8.87
C SER A 663 26.70 -8.14 8.53
N ALA A 664 26.43 -8.76 7.37
CA ALA A 664 27.21 -9.91 6.89
C ALA A 664 28.64 -9.51 6.52
N THR A 665 28.83 -8.37 5.86
CA THR A 665 30.16 -7.85 5.54
C THR A 665 30.96 -7.57 6.82
N LEU A 666 30.33 -6.91 7.79
CA LEU A 666 30.91 -6.63 9.09
C LEU A 666 31.32 -7.92 9.82
N ALA A 667 30.48 -8.95 9.76
CA ALA A 667 30.78 -10.26 10.33
C ALA A 667 32.03 -10.91 9.70
N LEU A 668 32.17 -10.83 8.36
CA LEU A 668 33.38 -11.36 7.67
C LEU A 668 34.63 -10.55 8.04
N GLU A 669 34.55 -9.23 8.09
CA GLU A 669 35.72 -8.39 8.48
C GLU A 669 36.13 -8.65 9.93
N TYR A 670 35.20 -8.90 10.85
CA TYR A 670 35.51 -9.36 12.19
C TYR A 670 36.24 -10.71 12.20
N ILE A 671 35.79 -11.67 11.41
CA ILE A 671 36.44 -12.98 11.27
C ILE A 671 37.88 -12.81 10.78
N LYS A 672 38.11 -12.01 9.74
CA LYS A 672 39.44 -11.72 9.21
C LYS A 672 40.34 -11.09 10.27
N ALA A 673 39.81 -10.14 11.05
CA ALA A 673 40.56 -9.47 12.08
C ALA A 673 40.90 -10.38 13.29
N LYS A 674 40.03 -11.38 13.56
CA LYS A 674 40.12 -12.25 14.75
C LYS A 674 40.32 -13.73 14.41
N HIS A 675 40.78 -14.06 13.21
CA HIS A 675 40.91 -15.41 12.70
C HIS A 675 41.65 -16.36 13.63
N LYS A 676 42.78 -15.92 14.22
CA LYS A 676 43.57 -16.72 15.17
C LYS A 676 42.77 -17.10 16.42
N GLU A 677 42.05 -16.14 16.98
CA GLU A 677 41.20 -16.36 18.18
C GLU A 677 40.04 -17.32 17.89
N LEU A 678 39.55 -17.32 16.63
CA LEU A 678 38.47 -18.16 16.15
C LEU A 678 38.95 -19.53 15.64
N GLY A 679 40.27 -19.76 15.56
CA GLY A 679 40.85 -21.00 15.08
C GLY A 679 40.72 -21.21 13.58
N ILE A 680 40.80 -20.14 12.82
CA ILE A 680 40.68 -20.12 11.35
C ILE A 680 42.04 -19.79 10.73
N ASP A 681 42.47 -20.54 9.75
CA ASP A 681 43.74 -20.31 9.06
C ASP A 681 43.64 -19.16 8.08
N THR A 682 44.69 -18.36 7.96
CA THR A 682 44.74 -17.21 7.05
C THR A 682 44.58 -17.66 5.59
N GLU A 683 45.20 -18.80 5.24
CA GLU A 683 45.15 -19.39 3.91
C GLU A 683 43.69 -19.71 3.47
N ASP A 684 42.86 -20.19 4.39
CA ASP A 684 41.46 -20.46 4.16
C ASP A 684 40.67 -19.18 3.89
N LEU A 685 40.97 -18.07 4.54
CA LEU A 685 40.32 -16.78 4.31
C LEU A 685 40.68 -16.15 2.97
N GLU A 686 41.87 -16.44 2.42
CA GLU A 686 42.36 -15.89 1.16
C GLU A 686 41.99 -16.78 -0.04
N SER A 687 41.95 -18.10 0.17
CA SER A 687 41.75 -19.11 -0.90
C SER A 687 40.32 -19.63 -1.00
N LYS A 688 39.41 -19.26 -0.06
CA LYS A 688 38.02 -19.75 -0.07
C LYS A 688 37.03 -18.57 -0.08
N ASN A 689 36.12 -18.60 -1.05
CA ASN A 689 34.94 -17.73 -1.04
C ASN A 689 33.92 -18.29 -0.06
N ILE A 690 33.17 -17.38 0.58
CA ILE A 690 32.04 -17.76 1.41
C ILE A 690 30.74 -17.26 0.81
N HIS A 691 29.77 -18.16 0.74
CA HIS A 691 28.42 -17.82 0.31
C HIS A 691 27.46 -17.96 1.48
N ILE A 692 26.65 -16.92 1.71
CA ILE A 692 25.55 -16.95 2.68
C ILE A 692 24.23 -17.02 1.93
N HIS A 693 23.42 -17.98 2.31
CA HIS A 693 22.06 -18.11 1.84
C HIS A 693 21.08 -18.00 3.01
N VAL A 694 20.01 -17.22 2.80
CA VAL A 694 18.89 -17.16 3.74
C VAL A 694 17.65 -17.60 3.00
N PRO A 695 17.13 -18.82 3.24
CA PRO A 695 15.97 -19.38 2.55
C PRO A 695 14.74 -18.47 2.58
N GLU A 696 13.71 -18.80 1.79
CA GLU A 696 12.50 -18.02 1.58
C GLU A 696 12.75 -16.67 0.87
N GLY A 697 13.41 -16.68 -0.27
CA GLY A 697 13.76 -15.50 -1.09
C GLY A 697 12.57 -14.66 -1.58
N ALA A 698 11.33 -15.17 -1.48
CA ALA A 698 10.13 -14.42 -1.79
C ALA A 698 9.82 -13.32 -0.76
N THR A 699 10.33 -13.46 0.47
CA THR A 699 10.09 -12.49 1.56
C THR A 699 11.34 -11.62 1.73
N PRO A 700 11.24 -10.28 1.57
CA PRO A 700 12.35 -9.39 1.87
C PRO A 700 12.76 -9.47 3.34
N LYS A 701 14.07 -9.52 3.60
CA LYS A 701 14.64 -9.60 4.95
C LYS A 701 15.65 -8.48 5.12
N ASP A 702 15.47 -7.68 6.15
CA ASP A 702 16.41 -6.61 6.48
C ASP A 702 16.55 -6.42 7.99
N GLY A 703 17.68 -5.88 8.41
CA GLY A 703 17.96 -5.54 9.79
C GLY A 703 19.28 -6.11 10.34
N PRO A 704 19.85 -5.48 11.38
CA PRO A 704 21.16 -5.85 11.93
C PRO A 704 21.10 -7.05 12.88
N SER A 705 19.90 -7.48 13.30
CA SER A 705 19.72 -8.46 14.40
C SER A 705 20.15 -9.90 14.07
N ALA A 706 20.48 -10.19 12.81
CA ALA A 706 21.03 -11.48 12.37
C ALA A 706 22.56 -11.53 12.41
N GLY A 707 23.24 -10.47 12.79
CA GLY A 707 24.71 -10.34 12.76
C GLY A 707 25.45 -11.46 13.48
N ILE A 708 25.05 -11.77 14.73
CA ILE A 708 25.68 -12.86 15.49
C ILE A 708 25.42 -14.24 14.85
N ALA A 709 24.25 -14.43 14.23
CA ALA A 709 23.91 -15.69 13.59
C ALA A 709 24.69 -15.87 12.27
N MET A 710 24.85 -14.81 11.47
CA MET A 710 25.65 -14.83 10.24
C MET A 710 27.11 -15.10 10.56
N LEU A 711 27.68 -14.43 11.55
CA LEU A 711 29.05 -14.67 11.98
C LEU A 711 29.26 -16.11 12.45
N THR A 712 28.33 -16.61 13.29
CA THR A 712 28.41 -17.99 13.81
C THR A 712 28.32 -19.02 12.67
N SER A 713 27.48 -18.80 11.68
CA SER A 713 27.37 -19.63 10.48
C SER A 713 28.69 -19.65 9.71
N MET A 714 29.28 -18.49 9.42
CA MET A 714 30.59 -18.40 8.76
C MET A 714 31.70 -19.11 9.55
N VAL A 715 31.80 -18.86 10.86
CA VAL A 715 32.82 -19.52 11.72
C VAL A 715 32.63 -21.04 11.73
N SER A 716 31.36 -21.50 11.79
CA SER A 716 31.03 -22.93 11.69
C SER A 716 31.57 -23.52 10.38
N SER A 717 31.35 -22.87 9.24
CA SER A 717 31.85 -23.32 7.94
C SER A 717 33.37 -23.31 7.85
N TYR A 718 34.04 -22.23 8.26
CA TYR A 718 35.52 -22.17 8.25
C TYR A 718 36.19 -23.17 9.19
N THR A 719 35.61 -23.42 10.36
CA THR A 719 36.18 -24.33 11.37
C THR A 719 35.69 -25.77 11.25
N ASN A 720 34.73 -26.03 10.36
CA ASN A 720 34.02 -27.30 10.20
C ASN A 720 33.44 -27.85 11.53
N ARG A 721 33.03 -26.92 12.43
CA ARG A 721 32.38 -27.22 13.72
C ARG A 721 30.89 -27.10 13.58
N LYS A 722 30.20 -28.13 14.06
CA LYS A 722 28.73 -28.15 14.01
C LYS A 722 28.14 -27.16 15.01
N VAL A 723 26.98 -26.59 14.64
CA VAL A 723 26.20 -25.76 15.54
C VAL A 723 25.34 -26.65 16.43
N ARG A 724 25.24 -26.33 17.70
CA ARG A 724 24.45 -27.09 18.67
C ARG A 724 22.98 -27.15 18.25
N PRO A 725 22.36 -28.34 18.30
CA PRO A 725 20.97 -28.50 17.93
C PRO A 725 20.03 -27.74 18.88
N HIS A 726 18.84 -27.36 18.39
CA HIS A 726 17.82 -26.63 19.15
C HIS A 726 18.29 -25.29 19.75
N LEU A 727 19.33 -24.69 19.21
CA LEU A 727 19.84 -23.39 19.59
C LEU A 727 19.44 -22.34 18.56
N ALA A 728 18.91 -21.23 19.02
CA ALA A 728 18.67 -20.05 18.17
C ALA A 728 19.38 -18.83 18.77
N MET A 729 19.58 -17.81 17.96
CA MET A 729 20.25 -16.59 18.42
C MET A 729 19.76 -15.33 17.71
N THR A 730 19.89 -14.21 18.39
CA THR A 730 19.66 -12.88 17.81
C THR A 730 20.49 -11.83 18.53
N GLY A 731 21.09 -10.94 17.77
CA GLY A 731 21.93 -9.85 18.28
C GLY A 731 22.61 -9.14 17.13
N GLU A 732 22.88 -7.87 17.33
CA GLU A 732 23.70 -7.06 16.43
C GLU A 732 25.16 -7.18 16.83
N ILE A 733 26.08 -7.13 15.87
CA ILE A 733 27.51 -7.21 16.11
C ILE A 733 28.20 -5.90 15.74
N THR A 734 29.22 -5.54 16.50
CA THR A 734 30.15 -4.44 16.16
C THR A 734 31.46 -5.00 15.58
N LEU A 735 32.24 -4.16 14.88
CA LEU A 735 33.57 -4.48 14.34
C LEU A 735 34.56 -4.95 15.43
N ARG A 736 34.31 -4.63 16.68
CA ARG A 736 35.14 -5.08 17.83
C ARG A 736 34.61 -6.36 18.48
N GLY A 737 33.53 -6.94 17.95
CA GLY A 737 32.90 -8.16 18.43
C GLY A 737 32.06 -7.98 19.69
N LYS A 738 31.63 -6.76 20.02
CA LYS A 738 30.64 -6.53 21.06
C LYS A 738 29.27 -6.92 20.48
N VAL A 739 28.43 -7.60 21.25
CA VAL A 739 27.05 -7.91 20.92
C VAL A 739 26.17 -6.78 21.46
N LEU A 740 25.33 -6.22 20.58
CA LEU A 740 24.41 -5.13 20.91
C LEU A 740 22.97 -5.66 21.06
N PRO A 741 22.14 -4.95 21.86
CA PRO A 741 20.75 -5.33 22.06
C PRO A 741 19.91 -5.10 20.79
N VAL A 742 18.85 -5.92 20.64
CA VAL A 742 17.94 -5.88 19.52
C VAL A 742 16.49 -5.82 19.98
N GLY A 743 15.61 -5.29 19.13
CA GLY A 743 14.18 -5.19 19.43
C GLY A 743 13.39 -6.47 19.16
N GLY A 744 12.11 -6.46 19.58
CA GLY A 744 11.16 -7.57 19.32
C GLY A 744 11.48 -8.85 20.12
N ILE A 745 12.06 -8.74 21.30
CA ILE A 745 12.52 -9.90 22.11
C ILE A 745 11.36 -10.81 22.46
N LYS A 746 10.20 -10.27 22.85
CA LYS A 746 9.02 -11.07 23.18
C LYS A 746 8.58 -11.94 22.01
N GLU A 747 8.41 -11.35 20.85
CA GLU A 747 7.97 -12.05 19.63
C GLU A 747 9.01 -13.08 19.19
N LYS A 748 10.29 -12.77 19.27
CA LYS A 748 11.41 -13.66 18.93
C LYS A 748 11.45 -14.86 19.84
N LEU A 749 11.32 -14.68 21.15
CA LEU A 749 11.28 -15.79 22.12
C LEU A 749 10.06 -16.68 21.93
N LEU A 750 8.89 -16.08 21.69
CA LEU A 750 7.67 -16.83 21.38
C LEU A 750 7.79 -17.65 20.09
N ALA A 751 8.50 -17.12 19.09
CA ALA A 751 8.80 -17.86 17.88
C ALA A 751 9.74 -19.03 18.16
N ALA A 752 10.79 -18.83 18.94
CA ALA A 752 11.70 -19.88 19.36
C ALA A 752 10.97 -21.05 20.05
N VAL A 753 10.11 -20.73 21.02
CA VAL A 753 9.27 -21.74 21.71
C VAL A 753 8.38 -22.51 20.75
N ARG A 754 7.66 -21.80 19.85
CA ARG A 754 6.80 -22.43 18.86
C ARG A 754 7.53 -23.37 17.91
N SER A 755 8.76 -23.05 17.59
CA SER A 755 9.61 -23.84 16.67
C SER A 755 10.41 -24.95 17.37
N GLY A 756 10.17 -25.19 18.66
CA GLY A 756 10.83 -26.26 19.41
C GLY A 756 12.29 -25.99 19.78
N VAL A 757 12.74 -24.74 19.71
CA VAL A 757 14.04 -24.29 20.19
C VAL A 757 14.09 -24.45 21.71
N LYS A 758 15.21 -24.94 22.24
CA LYS A 758 15.42 -25.16 23.68
C LYS A 758 16.38 -24.16 24.33
N GLU A 759 17.27 -23.60 23.54
CA GLU A 759 18.26 -22.64 24.01
C GLU A 759 18.31 -21.42 23.09
N VAL A 760 18.37 -20.23 23.68
CA VAL A 760 18.49 -18.98 22.94
C VAL A 760 19.67 -18.14 23.44
N ILE A 761 20.46 -17.59 22.53
CA ILE A 761 21.52 -16.62 22.83
C ILE A 761 21.01 -15.21 22.55
N LEU A 762 21.11 -14.33 23.56
CA LEU A 762 20.73 -12.92 23.51
C LEU A 762 21.86 -12.02 24.03
N CYS A 763 21.84 -10.76 23.64
CA CYS A 763 22.67 -9.73 24.25
C CYS A 763 22.34 -9.57 25.74
N GLU A 764 23.37 -9.36 26.59
CA GLU A 764 23.21 -9.12 28.03
C GLU A 764 22.27 -7.93 28.31
N GLU A 765 22.30 -6.89 27.47
CA GLU A 765 21.47 -5.71 27.64
C GLU A 765 19.98 -5.99 27.37
N ASN A 766 19.63 -7.06 26.63
CA ASN A 766 18.26 -7.52 26.46
C ASN A 766 17.67 -8.25 27.68
N ARG A 767 18.44 -8.45 28.74
CA ARG A 767 17.94 -9.05 29.99
C ARG A 767 16.77 -8.25 30.59
N LYS A 768 16.74 -6.94 30.40
CA LYS A 768 15.66 -6.07 30.83
C LYS A 768 14.36 -6.40 30.08
N ASP A 769 14.46 -6.59 28.76
CA ASP A 769 13.29 -6.89 27.92
C ASP A 769 12.69 -8.27 28.24
N VAL A 770 13.55 -9.23 28.64
CA VAL A 770 13.12 -10.56 29.04
C VAL A 770 12.44 -10.54 30.41
N LYS A 771 12.87 -9.68 31.35
CA LYS A 771 12.25 -9.53 32.67
C LYS A 771 10.80 -9.03 32.58
N ASP A 772 10.50 -8.23 31.57
CA ASP A 772 9.15 -7.69 31.34
C ASP A 772 8.19 -8.74 30.76
N ILE A 773 8.69 -9.92 30.38
CA ILE A 773 7.87 -11.01 29.83
C ILE A 773 7.55 -12.00 30.94
N LYS A 774 6.29 -12.41 31.06
CA LYS A 774 5.88 -13.43 32.05
C LYS A 774 6.65 -14.73 31.83
N GLY A 775 7.39 -15.18 32.83
CA GLY A 775 8.26 -16.37 32.74
C GLY A 775 7.53 -17.67 32.36
N GLU A 776 6.21 -17.70 32.52
CA GLU A 776 5.35 -18.82 32.12
C GLU A 776 5.43 -19.17 30.64
N TYR A 777 5.71 -18.19 29.78
CA TYR A 777 5.71 -18.34 28.33
C TYR A 777 6.96 -19.03 27.78
N PHE A 778 8.03 -19.13 28.56
CA PHE A 778 9.31 -19.72 28.16
C PHE A 778 9.96 -20.58 29.23
N LYS A 779 9.15 -21.25 30.06
CA LYS A 779 9.64 -22.15 31.15
C LYS A 779 10.66 -23.18 30.66
N ASP A 780 10.46 -23.69 29.45
CA ASP A 780 11.27 -24.74 28.84
C ASP A 780 12.42 -24.20 27.96
N LEU A 781 12.60 -22.86 27.92
CA LEU A 781 13.58 -22.19 27.10
C LEU A 781 14.74 -21.69 27.99
N LYS A 782 15.95 -22.19 27.74
CA LYS A 782 17.13 -21.71 28.40
C LYS A 782 17.71 -20.51 27.68
N ILE A 783 17.86 -19.38 28.36
CA ILE A 783 18.37 -18.15 27.77
C ILE A 783 19.82 -17.91 28.24
N HIS A 784 20.69 -17.77 27.23
CA HIS A 784 22.09 -17.41 27.45
C HIS A 784 22.31 -15.95 27.12
N TYR A 785 22.88 -15.20 28.07
CA TYR A 785 23.19 -13.78 27.86
C TYR A 785 24.67 -13.61 27.60
N VAL A 786 25.02 -12.91 26.54
CA VAL A 786 26.37 -12.72 26.05
C VAL A 786 26.68 -11.24 25.83
N LYS A 787 27.96 -10.89 25.96
CA LYS A 787 28.48 -9.54 25.72
C LYS A 787 29.37 -9.47 24.49
N THR A 788 29.99 -10.59 24.13
CA THR A 788 30.99 -10.64 23.06
C THR A 788 30.72 -11.79 22.11
N MET A 789 31.22 -11.64 20.92
CA MET A 789 31.07 -12.65 19.88
C MET A 789 31.83 -13.94 20.19
N LYS A 790 32.92 -13.83 20.96
CA LYS A 790 33.66 -15.01 21.43
C LYS A 790 32.74 -15.90 22.28
N GLU A 791 32.05 -15.32 23.26
CA GLU A 791 31.07 -16.06 24.08
C GLU A 791 29.99 -16.73 23.23
N VAL A 792 29.51 -16.05 22.18
CA VAL A 792 28.53 -16.63 21.25
C VAL A 792 29.09 -17.87 20.57
N VAL A 793 30.28 -17.78 19.97
CA VAL A 793 30.93 -18.89 19.25
C VAL A 793 31.23 -20.07 20.21
N ASP A 794 31.70 -19.78 21.42
CA ASP A 794 32.01 -20.81 22.41
C ASP A 794 30.74 -21.55 22.90
N LEU A 795 29.60 -20.86 22.97
CA LEU A 795 28.30 -21.42 23.33
C LEU A 795 27.62 -22.14 22.20
N ALA A 796 27.75 -21.63 20.96
CA ALA A 796 26.98 -22.10 19.83
C ALA A 796 27.63 -23.29 19.11
N LEU A 797 28.93 -23.37 19.05
CA LEU A 797 29.64 -24.42 18.32
C LEU A 797 30.05 -25.57 19.23
N GLU A 798 29.96 -26.78 18.74
CA GLU A 798 30.45 -27.96 19.44
C GLU A 798 31.99 -27.84 19.66
N LYS A 799 32.47 -28.37 20.78
CA LYS A 799 33.91 -28.43 21.03
C LYS A 799 34.59 -29.35 20.04
N LYS A 800 35.82 -28.99 19.59
CA LYS A 800 36.60 -29.88 18.71
C LYS A 800 36.91 -31.18 19.43
#